data_820d10f863f3e199531a9d4bde6bcd3d
#
_entry.id   820d10f863f3e199531a9d4bde6bcd3d
#
_cell.length_a   1.000
_cell.length_b   1.000
_cell.length_c   1.000
_cell.angle_alpha   90.00
_cell.angle_beta   90.00
_cell.angle_gamma   90.00
#
_symmetry.space_group_name_H-M   'P 1'
#
loop_
_entity.id
_entity.type
_entity.pdbx_description
1 polymer ?
#
loop_
_entity_poly.entity_id
_entity_poly.type
_entity_poly.pdbx_seq_one_letter_code
_entity_poly.pdbx_strand_id
1 'polypeptide(L)'
;DFPKDSLKIVDIEEVVVIATPKENRKLRDLPVAATVLSQENMRANQVNSVKNLTGIVPNLFIPDYGSKLTTSIYIRGIGSRINTPSVGLYVDNIPYIDKSAFDFNYADIERIDILRGSQGTLYGRNTMGGLIKVHTKSPFTYQGTDIRMGAATYNNYNVSLTHYHRISDRFAFSTGGFYEHTGGFFENSARNNEKVDKSNAGGGRFRGIYLPTSNLKIDMTVNYEYSDQGGYPYYYTGITQNGIAKAKEKGKEITEDRADYIGKISYNDRSSYRRGLLNSGVNIEYQACNFILSAVTGYQNLNDRMFLDQDFTERDIFNIEQKQRANTISEEIVLKAKPGKRWQWTTGAFGFYQWLHTTGPVLFKEEGVKTMIENNANSAFEEIASKPGAPTMGMTVHNPTLSVGGTFDTPTLSGALYHQSTFNNLFIEGLSVTAGLRLDYEKISMKYNSLSTPVDFDFDFHLAMGPNSINLSDQNMKAPASFVGKLSTDYVQLLPKFAIQYEWKNQNNVYATVTRGYRSGGYNIQMFSDLSQTELTNSMMNAIKESPTIGQDATWGATIIKMMDQMVPAKEINVKTSTTYKPEYSWNYEVGSHLTLWEGRLWADLAAFYMDTRDQQLSQFAESGLGRITINAGKSRSYGAEASLRASVTKELSLNASYGYTYATFTDYVITEGQKDGSSKVTADYNGKYVPFVPKHTLNIGGEYAITCSPRSIFDRVVLQANYNAAGRIYWTEQNDVSQSFYGTLNWRTNLEIGDAMISFWARNFLNKDYAAFYFETMNKGFMQKGRPMQFGVDLRCRF
;
A
#
# COMPACT_ATOMS: atom_id res chain seq x y z
N ASP A 1 -8.26 -38.21 15.22
CA ASP A 1 -9.60 -38.43 15.76
C ASP A 1 -9.79 -37.54 16.98
N PHE A 2 -10.29 -36.33 16.80
CA PHE A 2 -10.81 -35.52 17.89
C PHE A 2 -12.23 -35.96 18.20
N PRO A 3 -12.64 -36.01 19.46
CA PRO A 3 -13.97 -36.48 19.81
C PRO A 3 -15.03 -35.58 19.18
N LYS A 4 -15.90 -36.15 18.37
CA LYS A 4 -16.99 -35.49 17.64
C LYS A 4 -18.06 -34.83 18.54
N ASP A 5 -17.93 -34.89 19.84
CA ASP A 5 -18.93 -34.45 20.83
C ASP A 5 -18.52 -33.26 21.72
N SER A 6 -17.33 -32.68 21.52
CA SER A 6 -16.98 -31.46 22.23
C SER A 6 -17.70 -30.28 21.59
N LEU A 7 -18.40 -29.49 22.41
CA LEU A 7 -18.77 -28.12 22.07
C LEU A 7 -17.56 -27.49 21.40
N LYS A 8 -17.68 -27.03 20.16
CA LYS A 8 -16.64 -26.23 19.55
C LYS A 8 -16.41 -25.04 20.48
N ILE A 9 -15.40 -25.18 21.30
CA ILE A 9 -14.80 -24.01 21.96
C ILE A 9 -14.31 -23.15 20.82
N VAL A 10 -14.66 -21.90 20.80
CA VAL A 10 -14.21 -20.95 19.79
C VAL A 10 -12.71 -21.15 19.59
N ASP A 11 -12.38 -21.64 18.45
CA ASP A 11 -11.08 -22.00 17.92
C ASP A 11 -9.96 -22.22 18.95
N ILE A 12 -9.76 -23.46 19.34
CA ILE A 12 -8.61 -23.91 20.14
C ILE A 12 -7.28 -23.53 19.45
N GLU A 13 -7.27 -23.39 18.15
CA GLU A 13 -6.10 -22.96 17.36
C GLU A 13 -5.63 -21.54 17.73
N GLU A 14 -6.54 -20.65 18.10
CA GLU A 14 -6.20 -19.31 18.59
C GLU A 14 -5.49 -19.33 19.96
N VAL A 15 -5.75 -20.34 20.75
CA VAL A 15 -5.19 -20.50 22.12
C VAL A 15 -3.79 -21.09 22.11
N VAL A 16 -3.44 -21.86 21.07
CA VAL A 16 -2.18 -22.63 20.98
C VAL A 16 -1.14 -22.00 20.06
N VAL A 17 -1.32 -20.74 19.67
CA VAL A 17 -0.35 -20.07 18.81
C VAL A 17 1.00 -19.93 19.50
N ILE A 18 1.90 -20.77 19.07
CA ILE A 18 3.25 -20.88 19.58
C ILE A 18 4.17 -19.88 18.89
N ALA A 19 4.92 -19.22 19.73
CA ALA A 19 6.24 -18.62 19.59
C ALA A 19 6.67 -18.21 18.17
N THR A 20 6.60 -16.94 17.95
CA THR A 20 7.48 -16.24 17.01
C THR A 20 8.90 -16.20 17.58
N PRO A 21 9.96 -15.97 16.81
CA PRO A 21 11.30 -15.79 17.34
C PRO A 21 11.40 -14.75 18.47
N LYS A 22 10.47 -13.78 18.52
CA LYS A 22 10.51 -12.62 19.39
C LYS A 22 9.63 -12.72 20.64
N GLU A 23 8.71 -13.68 20.73
CA GLU A 23 7.74 -13.76 21.82
C GLU A 23 7.41 -15.22 22.14
N ASN A 24 7.26 -15.49 23.42
CA ASN A 24 6.86 -16.83 23.93
C ASN A 24 5.38 -16.90 24.32
N ARG A 25 4.74 -15.76 24.53
CA ARG A 25 3.35 -15.70 24.99
C ARG A 25 2.38 -15.93 23.82
N LYS A 26 1.20 -16.41 24.15
CA LYS A 26 0.09 -16.46 23.21
C LYS A 26 -0.30 -15.04 22.80
N LEU A 27 -0.86 -14.87 21.62
CA LEU A 27 -1.20 -13.55 21.11
C LEU A 27 -2.20 -12.82 22.04
N ARG A 28 -3.18 -13.53 22.61
CA ARG A 28 -4.14 -12.93 23.55
C ARG A 28 -3.56 -12.59 24.93
N ASP A 29 -2.40 -13.12 25.27
CA ASP A 29 -1.69 -12.78 26.50
C ASP A 29 -0.80 -11.54 26.31
N LEU A 30 -0.74 -11.00 25.09
CA LEU A 30 0.02 -9.79 24.79
C LEU A 30 -0.81 -8.53 25.04
N PRO A 31 -0.16 -7.45 25.51
CA PRO A 31 -0.82 -6.15 25.66
C PRO A 31 -0.95 -5.44 24.30
N VAL A 32 -1.72 -6.01 23.39
CA VAL A 32 -1.92 -5.51 22.03
C VAL A 32 -3.31 -5.88 21.54
N ALA A 33 -3.91 -4.98 20.75
CA ALA A 33 -5.11 -5.29 19.99
C ALA A 33 -4.74 -6.10 18.74
N ALA A 34 -5.33 -7.27 18.60
CA ALA A 34 -5.04 -8.18 17.50
C ALA A 34 -6.31 -8.87 16.99
N THR A 35 -6.28 -9.20 15.71
CA THR A 35 -7.26 -10.07 15.05
C THR A 35 -6.53 -11.28 14.49
N VAL A 36 -7.03 -12.47 14.78
CA VAL A 36 -6.52 -13.72 14.24
C VAL A 36 -7.55 -14.29 13.27
N LEU A 37 -7.13 -14.57 12.05
CA LEU A 37 -7.94 -15.24 11.05
C LEU A 37 -7.39 -16.63 10.81
N SER A 38 -8.13 -17.65 11.26
CA SER A 38 -7.86 -19.05 10.95
C SER A 38 -8.20 -19.35 9.47
N GLN A 39 -7.78 -20.50 8.97
CA GLN A 39 -8.15 -20.94 7.63
C GLN A 39 -9.66 -21.01 7.45
N GLU A 40 -10.41 -21.44 8.47
CA GLU A 40 -11.87 -21.48 8.44
C GLU A 40 -12.47 -20.07 8.37
N ASN A 41 -11.97 -19.15 9.19
CA ASN A 41 -12.38 -17.73 9.16
C ASN A 41 -12.07 -17.07 7.81
N MET A 42 -10.91 -17.35 7.21
CA MET A 42 -10.57 -16.85 5.88
C MET A 42 -11.55 -17.38 4.82
N ARG A 43 -11.92 -18.66 4.87
CA ARG A 43 -12.92 -19.23 3.95
C ARG A 43 -14.30 -18.62 4.16
N ALA A 44 -14.75 -18.53 5.42
CA ALA A 44 -16.05 -17.97 5.75
C ALA A 44 -16.19 -16.52 5.27
N ASN A 45 -15.16 -15.72 5.43
CA ASN A 45 -15.10 -14.34 4.97
C ASN A 45 -14.62 -14.21 3.51
N GLN A 46 -14.36 -15.33 2.84
CA GLN A 46 -13.89 -15.38 1.46
C GLN A 46 -12.61 -14.55 1.24
N VAL A 47 -11.70 -14.58 2.21
CA VAL A 47 -10.40 -13.94 2.14
C VAL A 47 -9.45 -14.80 1.32
N ASN A 48 -9.07 -14.33 0.16
CA ASN A 48 -8.08 -14.97 -0.71
C ASN A 48 -6.90 -14.05 -1.05
N SER A 49 -6.93 -12.84 -0.57
CA SER A 49 -5.89 -11.81 -0.71
C SER A 49 -5.97 -10.88 0.49
N VAL A 50 -4.85 -10.23 0.79
CA VAL A 50 -4.81 -9.19 1.84
C VAL A 50 -5.83 -8.07 1.59
N LYS A 51 -6.14 -7.77 0.34
CA LYS A 51 -7.14 -6.75 -0.05
C LYS A 51 -8.55 -7.03 0.45
N ASN A 52 -8.86 -8.28 0.79
CA ASN A 52 -10.18 -8.65 1.32
C ASN A 52 -10.34 -8.39 2.83
N LEU A 53 -9.34 -7.87 3.51
CA LEU A 53 -9.37 -7.64 4.97
C LEU A 53 -10.16 -6.40 5.40
N THR A 54 -10.49 -5.51 4.47
CA THR A 54 -11.27 -4.30 4.75
C THR A 54 -12.62 -4.66 5.39
N GLY A 55 -12.95 -4.00 6.49
CA GLY A 55 -14.18 -4.23 7.26
C GLY A 55 -14.15 -5.45 8.17
N ILE A 56 -13.36 -6.49 7.85
CA ILE A 56 -13.21 -7.70 8.66
C ILE A 56 -12.41 -7.40 9.94
N VAL A 57 -11.33 -6.65 9.77
CA VAL A 57 -10.47 -6.21 10.88
C VAL A 57 -10.89 -4.80 11.31
N PRO A 58 -11.12 -4.55 12.62
CA PRO A 58 -11.46 -3.22 13.09
C PRO A 58 -10.45 -2.15 12.69
N ASN A 59 -10.95 -1.01 12.18
CA ASN A 59 -10.15 0.15 11.78
C ASN A 59 -9.10 -0.12 10.71
N LEU A 60 -9.26 -1.20 9.95
CA LEU A 60 -8.41 -1.53 8.81
C LEU A 60 -9.14 -1.22 7.50
N PHE A 61 -8.44 -0.55 6.60
CA PHE A 61 -8.93 -0.23 5.27
C PHE A 61 -7.81 -0.41 4.24
N ILE A 62 -8.11 -1.10 3.15
CA ILE A 62 -7.21 -1.30 2.02
C ILE A 62 -7.93 -0.84 0.77
N PRO A 63 -7.64 0.37 0.26
CA PRO A 63 -8.21 0.83 -1.00
C PRO A 63 -7.71 -0.04 -2.16
N ASP A 64 -8.56 -0.27 -3.14
CA ASP A 64 -8.18 -1.00 -4.34
C ASP A 64 -7.67 -0.02 -5.40
N TYR A 65 -6.37 0.00 -5.62
CA TYR A 65 -5.72 0.85 -6.62
C TYR A 65 -5.67 0.24 -8.03
N GLY A 66 -6.31 -0.91 -8.21
CA GLY A 66 -6.46 -1.53 -9.52
C GLY A 66 -5.32 -2.43 -9.97
N SER A 67 -4.28 -2.64 -9.18
CA SER A 67 -3.21 -3.59 -9.48
C SER A 67 -2.51 -4.13 -8.24
N LYS A 68 -1.68 -5.16 -8.43
CA LYS A 68 -0.81 -5.71 -7.37
C LYS A 68 0.43 -4.85 -7.10
N LEU A 69 0.69 -3.80 -7.88
CA LEU A 69 1.82 -2.89 -7.67
C LEU A 69 1.80 -2.26 -6.29
N THR A 70 0.62 -1.88 -5.83
CA THR A 70 0.46 -1.16 -4.58
C THR A 70 -0.60 -1.81 -3.72
N THR A 71 -0.18 -2.31 -2.56
CA THR A 71 -1.07 -2.72 -1.49
C THR A 71 -0.81 -1.83 -0.29
N SER A 72 -1.64 -0.80 -0.15
CA SER A 72 -1.54 0.15 0.96
C SER A 72 -2.55 -0.18 2.01
N ILE A 73 -2.06 -0.43 3.22
CA ILE A 73 -2.87 -0.83 4.36
C ILE A 73 -2.97 0.37 5.29
N TYR A 74 -4.20 0.77 5.60
CA TYR A 74 -4.52 1.82 6.55
C TYR A 74 -5.06 1.18 7.83
N ILE A 75 -4.43 1.47 8.95
CA ILE A 75 -4.90 1.05 10.28
C ILE A 75 -4.93 2.27 11.20
N ARG A 76 -6.06 2.51 11.86
CA ARG A 76 -6.22 3.60 12.84
C ARG A 76 -5.82 4.98 12.31
N GLY A 77 -6.05 5.24 11.05
CA GLY A 77 -5.70 6.52 10.41
C GLY A 77 -4.28 6.62 9.90
N ILE A 78 -3.50 5.58 9.99
CA ILE A 78 -2.11 5.52 9.53
C ILE A 78 -2.01 4.66 8.29
N GLY A 79 -1.50 5.20 7.20
CA GLY A 79 -1.32 4.49 5.94
C GLY A 79 -0.65 5.32 4.87
N SER A 80 -0.31 4.70 3.74
CA SER A 80 0.29 5.40 2.59
C SER A 80 0.05 4.65 1.29
N ARG A 81 -0.25 5.38 0.24
CA ARG A 81 -0.43 4.81 -1.09
C ARG A 81 0.87 4.38 -1.74
N ILE A 82 1.89 5.23 -1.72
CA ILE A 82 3.17 5.01 -2.42
C ILE A 82 4.34 4.95 -1.46
N ASN A 83 5.49 4.55 -1.98
CA ASN A 83 6.75 4.43 -1.23
C ASN A 83 6.66 3.44 -0.06
N THR A 84 7.14 3.79 1.10
CA THR A 84 7.27 2.89 2.25
C THR A 84 5.93 2.57 2.89
N PRO A 85 5.69 1.31 3.32
CA PRO A 85 4.48 0.93 4.03
C PRO A 85 4.45 1.49 5.46
N SER A 86 3.25 1.65 6.02
CA SER A 86 3.03 1.99 7.44
C SER A 86 2.65 0.77 8.28
N VAL A 87 2.25 -0.31 7.62
CA VAL A 87 1.92 -1.60 8.22
C VAL A 87 2.89 -2.63 7.65
N GLY A 88 3.59 -3.34 8.52
CA GLY A 88 4.56 -4.36 8.14
C GLY A 88 3.89 -5.67 7.75
N LEU A 89 4.56 -6.45 6.91
CA LEU A 89 4.16 -7.82 6.55
C LEU A 89 5.32 -8.79 6.78
N TYR A 90 5.03 -9.86 7.53
CA TYR A 90 5.94 -10.98 7.74
C TYR A 90 5.26 -12.27 7.29
N VAL A 91 5.97 -13.09 6.54
CA VAL A 91 5.52 -14.41 6.13
C VAL A 91 6.49 -15.45 6.68
N ASP A 92 6.03 -16.35 7.54
CA ASP A 92 6.86 -17.33 8.27
C ASP A 92 8.10 -16.68 8.90
N ASN A 93 7.90 -15.54 9.58
CA ASN A 93 8.91 -14.71 10.24
C ASN A 93 9.89 -13.96 9.33
N ILE A 94 9.70 -14.00 8.02
CA ILE A 94 10.52 -13.30 7.04
C ILE A 94 9.83 -11.99 6.68
N PRO A 95 10.50 -10.82 6.80
CA PRO A 95 9.90 -9.56 6.44
C PRO A 95 9.77 -9.39 4.93
N TYR A 96 8.59 -8.93 4.48
CA TYR A 96 8.35 -8.44 3.13
C TYR A 96 8.51 -6.92 3.16
N ILE A 97 9.56 -6.42 2.51
CA ILE A 97 9.96 -5.01 2.62
C ILE A 97 9.15 -4.13 1.69
N ASP A 98 8.89 -4.61 0.47
CA ASP A 98 8.22 -3.83 -0.57
C ASP A 98 6.72 -4.10 -0.61
N LYS A 99 5.90 -3.04 -0.68
CA LYS A 99 4.44 -3.15 -0.82
C LYS A 99 3.99 -3.87 -2.08
N SER A 100 4.80 -3.85 -3.12
CA SER A 100 4.53 -4.60 -4.35
C SER A 100 4.57 -6.11 -4.15
N ALA A 101 5.08 -6.58 -3.02
CA ALA A 101 5.11 -7.98 -2.62
C ALA A 101 3.94 -8.41 -1.71
N PHE A 102 3.08 -7.48 -1.28
CA PHE A 102 2.10 -7.75 -0.22
C PHE A 102 0.86 -8.51 -0.71
N ASP A 103 0.54 -8.46 -1.97
CA ASP A 103 -0.61 -9.17 -2.56
C ASP A 103 -0.14 -10.44 -3.27
N PHE A 104 -0.26 -11.59 -2.60
CA PHE A 104 0.16 -12.90 -3.09
C PHE A 104 -0.92 -13.97 -2.81
N ASN A 105 -0.76 -15.16 -3.36
CA ASN A 105 -1.73 -16.25 -3.24
C ASN A 105 -1.73 -16.88 -1.84
N TYR A 106 -2.92 -17.15 -1.31
CA TYR A 106 -3.17 -17.67 0.05
C TYR A 106 -3.49 -19.17 0.12
N ALA A 107 -3.18 -19.96 -0.91
CA ALA A 107 -3.57 -21.37 -0.98
C ALA A 107 -3.05 -22.24 0.18
N ASP A 108 -1.89 -21.91 0.74
CA ASP A 108 -1.19 -22.70 1.76
C ASP A 108 -1.12 -21.99 3.13
N ILE A 109 -1.98 -21.03 3.37
CA ILE A 109 -1.97 -20.26 4.61
C ILE A 109 -2.79 -20.97 5.69
N GLU A 110 -2.18 -21.12 6.86
CA GLU A 110 -2.82 -21.63 8.06
C GLU A 110 -3.57 -20.54 8.80
N ARG A 111 -2.90 -19.39 8.99
CA ARG A 111 -3.38 -18.31 9.85
C ARG A 111 -2.78 -16.97 9.45
N ILE A 112 -3.54 -15.92 9.66
CA ILE A 112 -3.10 -14.52 9.57
C ILE A 112 -3.34 -13.84 10.92
N ASP A 113 -2.30 -13.25 11.49
CA ASP A 113 -2.38 -12.41 12.68
C ASP A 113 -2.24 -10.94 12.27
N ILE A 114 -3.19 -10.10 12.66
CA ILE A 114 -3.15 -8.66 12.41
C ILE A 114 -3.08 -7.93 13.75
N LEU A 115 -1.92 -7.35 14.04
CA LEU A 115 -1.67 -6.55 15.22
C LEU A 115 -1.92 -5.08 14.86
N ARG A 116 -2.78 -4.42 15.62
CA ARG A 116 -3.12 -3.01 15.42
C ARG A 116 -2.35 -2.11 16.38
N GLY A 117 -2.00 -0.92 15.93
CA GLY A 117 -1.13 -0.01 16.64
C GLY A 117 0.35 -0.28 16.42
N SER A 118 1.20 0.60 16.91
CA SER A 118 2.64 0.54 16.66
C SER A 118 3.29 -0.73 17.21
N GLN A 119 4.06 -1.40 16.36
CA GLN A 119 4.88 -2.56 16.69
C GLN A 119 6.40 -2.25 16.55
N GLY A 120 6.76 -0.97 16.69
CA GLY A 120 8.10 -0.48 16.40
C GLY A 120 9.21 -1.11 17.21
N THR A 121 9.02 -1.39 18.50
CA THR A 121 10.10 -1.88 19.38
C THR A 121 10.63 -3.26 18.97
N LEU A 122 9.78 -4.21 18.61
CA LEU A 122 10.22 -5.53 18.17
C LEU A 122 10.41 -5.64 16.65
N TYR A 123 9.68 -4.88 15.86
CA TYR A 123 9.63 -5.02 14.41
C TYR A 123 10.19 -3.82 13.62
N GLY A 124 10.45 -2.70 14.29
CA GLY A 124 11.17 -1.56 13.75
C GLY A 124 10.42 -0.75 12.70
N ARG A 125 11.11 -0.45 11.62
CA ARG A 125 10.62 0.40 10.54
C ARG A 125 9.31 -0.08 9.94
N ASN A 126 8.49 0.87 9.51
CA ASN A 126 7.29 0.61 8.71
C ASN A 126 6.24 -0.28 9.39
N THR A 127 6.21 -0.28 10.73
CA THR A 127 5.21 -0.96 11.55
C THR A 127 4.46 0.01 12.47
N MET A 128 4.40 1.26 12.08
CA MET A 128 3.82 2.36 12.87
C MET A 128 2.31 2.20 13.04
N GLY A 129 1.60 1.76 12.01
CA GLY A 129 0.16 1.51 12.06
C GLY A 129 -0.21 0.13 12.56
N GLY A 130 0.66 -0.85 12.36
CA GLY A 130 0.42 -2.25 12.73
C GLY A 130 1.33 -3.23 12.02
N LEU A 131 1.00 -4.50 12.19
CA LEU A 131 1.76 -5.62 11.65
C LEU A 131 0.82 -6.73 11.21
N ILE A 132 1.06 -7.29 10.02
CA ILE A 132 0.41 -8.50 9.54
C ILE A 132 1.44 -9.63 9.52
N LYS A 133 1.10 -10.74 10.17
CA LYS A 133 1.92 -11.95 10.21
C LYS A 133 1.15 -13.09 9.56
N VAL A 134 1.73 -13.65 8.52
CA VAL A 134 1.17 -14.77 7.77
C VAL A 134 1.94 -16.03 8.13
N HIS A 135 1.22 -17.09 8.47
CA HIS A 135 1.79 -18.39 8.80
C HIS A 135 1.30 -19.43 7.79
N THR A 136 2.23 -20.12 7.15
CA THR A 136 1.90 -21.22 6.25
C THR A 136 1.81 -22.54 7.02
N LYS A 137 1.13 -23.54 6.45
CA LYS A 137 0.92 -24.84 7.10
C LYS A 137 2.23 -25.59 7.27
N SER A 138 2.41 -26.19 8.45
CA SER A 138 3.57 -27.01 8.74
C SER A 138 3.47 -28.42 8.16
N PRO A 139 4.47 -28.91 7.41
CA PRO A 139 4.46 -30.27 6.88
C PRO A 139 4.64 -31.35 7.96
N PHE A 140 4.94 -31.00 9.21
CA PHE A 140 4.92 -31.93 10.32
C PHE A 140 3.51 -32.18 10.87
N THR A 141 2.65 -31.17 10.79
CA THR A 141 1.27 -31.23 11.31
C THR A 141 0.26 -31.63 10.25
N TYR A 142 0.45 -31.19 9.02
CA TYR A 142 -0.40 -31.51 7.89
C TYR A 142 0.23 -32.60 7.04
N GLN A 143 -0.58 -33.55 6.56
CA GLN A 143 -0.16 -34.66 5.71
C GLN A 143 -1.12 -34.83 4.54
N GLY A 144 -0.64 -35.43 3.44
CA GLY A 144 -1.43 -35.70 2.26
C GLY A 144 -1.46 -34.57 1.24
N THR A 145 -2.38 -34.65 0.32
CA THR A 145 -2.51 -33.73 -0.81
C THR A 145 -3.84 -32.95 -0.70
N ASP A 146 -3.76 -31.63 -0.77
CA ASP A 146 -4.91 -30.72 -0.79
C ASP A 146 -5.06 -30.16 -2.21
N ILE A 147 -6.16 -30.47 -2.89
CA ILE A 147 -6.51 -29.95 -4.21
C ILE A 147 -7.70 -29.03 -4.07
N ARG A 148 -7.61 -27.86 -4.66
CA ARG A 148 -8.69 -26.89 -4.72
C ARG A 148 -8.89 -26.42 -6.15
N MET A 149 -10.15 -26.34 -6.57
CA MET A 149 -10.56 -25.80 -7.86
C MET A 149 -11.76 -24.91 -7.66
N GLY A 150 -11.84 -23.83 -8.40
CA GLY A 150 -12.94 -22.90 -8.33
C GLY A 150 -13.29 -22.33 -9.70
N ALA A 151 -14.57 -22.06 -9.89
CA ALA A 151 -15.07 -21.35 -11.04
C ALA A 151 -16.16 -20.36 -10.61
N ALA A 152 -16.17 -19.20 -11.23
CA ALA A 152 -17.09 -18.12 -10.87
C ALA A 152 -17.50 -17.28 -12.07
N THR A 153 -18.49 -16.44 -11.87
CA THR A 153 -18.93 -15.42 -12.82
C THR A 153 -17.74 -14.54 -13.25
N TYR A 154 -17.88 -13.83 -14.38
CA TYR A 154 -16.84 -13.01 -14.99
C TYR A 154 -15.62 -13.82 -15.47
N ASN A 155 -15.85 -15.08 -15.85
CA ASN A 155 -14.80 -15.98 -16.31
C ASN A 155 -13.62 -16.10 -15.33
N ASN A 156 -13.95 -16.24 -14.05
CA ASN A 156 -12.96 -16.47 -13.00
C ASN A 156 -12.80 -17.96 -12.75
N TYR A 157 -11.58 -18.45 -12.71
CA TYR A 157 -11.27 -19.81 -12.29
C TYR A 157 -9.89 -19.90 -11.64
N ASN A 158 -9.76 -20.87 -10.76
CA ASN A 158 -8.52 -21.12 -10.06
C ASN A 158 -8.31 -22.61 -9.79
N VAL A 159 -7.06 -22.98 -9.66
CA VAL A 159 -6.65 -24.32 -9.22
C VAL A 159 -5.43 -24.19 -8.34
N SER A 160 -5.38 -24.95 -7.25
CA SER A 160 -4.20 -25.11 -6.44
C SER A 160 -4.04 -26.55 -5.97
N LEU A 161 -2.81 -26.98 -5.84
CA LEU A 161 -2.43 -28.29 -5.33
C LEU A 161 -1.27 -28.11 -4.37
N THR A 162 -1.37 -28.68 -3.17
CA THR A 162 -0.28 -28.71 -2.19
C THR A 162 -0.17 -30.09 -1.59
N HIS A 163 1.03 -30.64 -1.59
CA HIS A 163 1.35 -31.93 -0.99
C HIS A 163 2.21 -31.71 0.25
N TYR A 164 1.80 -32.35 1.35
CA TYR A 164 2.51 -32.35 2.64
C TYR A 164 2.98 -33.77 2.95
N HIS A 165 4.27 -33.94 3.22
CA HIS A 165 4.84 -35.24 3.47
C HIS A 165 5.86 -35.20 4.61
N ARG A 166 5.63 -36.03 5.63
CA ARG A 166 6.56 -36.28 6.71
C ARG A 166 7.34 -37.55 6.37
N ILE A 167 8.60 -37.41 5.95
CA ILE A 167 9.46 -38.55 5.59
C ILE A 167 9.91 -39.30 6.84
N SER A 168 10.20 -38.55 7.92
CA SER A 168 10.67 -39.09 9.19
C SER A 168 10.33 -38.14 10.35
N ASP A 169 10.68 -38.55 11.57
CA ASP A 169 10.56 -37.68 12.74
C ASP A 169 11.49 -36.45 12.69
N ARG A 170 12.43 -36.45 11.74
CA ARG A 170 13.42 -35.38 11.59
C ARG A 170 13.23 -34.52 10.36
N PHE A 171 12.47 -34.98 9.37
CA PHE A 171 12.31 -34.25 8.13
C PHE A 171 10.90 -34.34 7.57
N ALA A 172 10.33 -33.18 7.27
CA ALA A 172 9.08 -33.07 6.57
C ALA A 172 9.16 -31.94 5.53
N PHE A 173 8.42 -32.05 4.46
CA PHE A 173 8.34 -31.04 3.44
C PHE A 173 6.91 -30.82 2.93
N SER A 174 6.66 -29.67 2.38
CA SER A 174 5.49 -29.39 1.56
C SER A 174 5.92 -28.77 0.23
N THR A 175 5.17 -29.10 -0.81
CA THR A 175 5.37 -28.49 -2.13
C THR A 175 4.02 -28.30 -2.78
N GLY A 176 3.87 -27.23 -3.52
CA GLY A 176 2.60 -26.94 -4.18
C GLY A 176 2.71 -25.87 -5.24
N GLY A 177 1.62 -25.71 -5.96
CA GLY A 177 1.49 -24.71 -7.00
C GLY A 177 0.05 -24.26 -7.14
N PHE A 178 -0.13 -23.15 -7.82
CA PHE A 178 -1.43 -22.60 -8.11
C PHE A 178 -1.45 -21.92 -9.48
N TYR A 179 -2.66 -21.80 -10.02
CA TYR A 179 -2.97 -20.93 -11.14
C TYR A 179 -4.33 -20.26 -10.90
N GLU A 180 -4.43 -18.99 -11.23
CA GLU A 180 -5.68 -18.23 -11.16
C GLU A 180 -5.87 -17.34 -12.39
N HIS A 181 -7.11 -17.26 -12.85
CA HIS A 181 -7.52 -16.44 -13.98
C HIS A 181 -8.73 -15.60 -13.59
N THR A 182 -8.70 -14.32 -13.95
CA THR A 182 -9.83 -13.38 -13.85
C THR A 182 -10.11 -12.80 -15.21
N GLY A 183 -11.34 -12.97 -15.71
CA GLY A 183 -11.77 -12.45 -17.01
C GLY A 183 -11.99 -10.93 -17.04
N GLY A 184 -12.04 -10.30 -15.85
CA GLY A 184 -12.23 -8.85 -15.67
C GLY A 184 -13.68 -8.46 -15.41
N PHE A 185 -13.85 -7.40 -14.65
CA PHE A 185 -15.16 -6.88 -14.21
C PHE A 185 -15.54 -5.59 -14.94
N PHE A 186 -14.58 -4.79 -15.36
CA PHE A 186 -14.76 -3.43 -15.84
C PHE A 186 -14.41 -3.30 -17.32
N GLU A 187 -15.18 -2.46 -18.04
CA GLU A 187 -15.08 -2.32 -19.48
C GLU A 187 -14.56 -0.95 -19.87
N ASN A 188 -13.72 -0.91 -20.91
CA ASN A 188 -13.19 0.30 -21.51
C ASN A 188 -14.02 0.69 -22.74
N SER A 189 -14.78 1.76 -22.63
CA SER A 189 -15.68 2.23 -23.70
C SER A 189 -14.95 2.73 -24.96
N ALA A 190 -13.72 3.22 -24.82
CA ALA A 190 -12.90 3.65 -25.94
C ALA A 190 -12.26 2.50 -26.74
N ARG A 191 -12.32 1.27 -26.22
CA ARG A 191 -11.72 0.07 -26.79
C ARG A 191 -12.71 -1.07 -26.95
N ASN A 192 -13.83 -0.81 -27.59
CA ASN A 192 -14.89 -1.78 -27.91
C ASN A 192 -15.35 -2.58 -26.66
N ASN A 193 -15.46 -1.95 -25.50
CA ASN A 193 -15.81 -2.55 -24.23
C ASN A 193 -14.91 -3.73 -23.81
N GLU A 194 -13.63 -3.66 -24.16
CA GLU A 194 -12.63 -4.61 -23.70
C GLU A 194 -12.51 -4.56 -22.17
N LYS A 195 -12.40 -5.74 -21.53
CA LYS A 195 -12.18 -5.83 -20.06
C LYS A 195 -10.80 -5.31 -19.69
N VAL A 196 -10.75 -4.33 -18.78
CA VAL A 196 -9.52 -3.62 -18.38
C VAL A 196 -8.71 -4.46 -17.40
N ASP A 197 -9.37 -5.13 -16.47
CA ASP A 197 -8.78 -5.75 -15.29
C ASP A 197 -8.65 -7.29 -15.41
N LYS A 198 -8.48 -7.81 -16.63
CA LYS A 198 -8.11 -9.22 -16.83
C LYS A 198 -6.79 -9.52 -16.12
N SER A 199 -6.68 -10.69 -15.51
CA SER A 199 -5.44 -11.10 -14.87
C SER A 199 -5.21 -12.60 -14.93
N ASN A 200 -3.93 -12.97 -14.96
CA ASN A 200 -3.44 -14.33 -14.80
C ASN A 200 -2.34 -14.31 -13.76
N ALA A 201 -2.34 -15.29 -12.86
CA ALA A 201 -1.25 -15.50 -11.94
C ALA A 201 -1.01 -16.99 -11.72
N GLY A 202 0.22 -17.33 -11.48
CA GLY A 202 0.61 -18.71 -11.18
C GLY A 202 1.92 -18.75 -10.43
N GLY A 203 2.15 -19.82 -9.70
CA GLY A 203 3.38 -19.94 -8.94
C GLY A 203 3.51 -21.28 -8.25
N GLY A 204 4.62 -21.41 -7.53
CA GLY A 204 4.94 -22.61 -6.77
C GLY A 204 5.60 -22.28 -5.44
N ARG A 205 5.48 -23.22 -4.52
CA ARG A 205 5.98 -23.10 -3.15
C ARG A 205 6.64 -24.40 -2.70
N PHE A 206 7.70 -24.25 -1.93
CA PHE A 206 8.35 -25.33 -1.20
C PHE A 206 8.63 -24.89 0.23
N ARG A 207 8.39 -25.77 1.20
CA ARG A 207 8.83 -25.62 2.59
C ARG A 207 9.41 -26.93 3.07
N GLY A 208 10.60 -26.88 3.66
CA GLY A 208 11.25 -28.03 4.28
C GLY A 208 11.63 -27.73 5.72
N ILE A 209 11.27 -28.62 6.64
CA ILE A 209 11.64 -28.52 8.05
C ILE A 209 12.52 -29.71 8.39
N TYR A 210 13.73 -29.41 8.89
CA TYR A 210 14.70 -30.42 9.30
C TYR A 210 15.08 -30.25 10.76
N LEU A 211 15.03 -31.34 11.51
CA LEU A 211 15.36 -31.42 12.93
C LEU A 211 16.62 -32.29 13.10
N PRO A 212 17.84 -31.74 12.91
CA PRO A 212 19.09 -32.53 13.03
C PRO A 212 19.25 -33.18 14.41
N THR A 213 18.85 -32.45 15.45
CA THR A 213 18.84 -32.86 16.86
C THR A 213 17.52 -32.44 17.51
N SER A 214 17.29 -32.86 18.76
CA SER A 214 16.07 -32.49 19.50
C SER A 214 15.99 -31.00 19.83
N ASN A 215 17.09 -30.28 19.77
CA ASN A 215 17.17 -28.84 20.11
C ASN A 215 17.55 -27.93 18.94
N LEU A 216 17.68 -28.46 17.73
CA LEU A 216 17.96 -27.66 16.55
C LEU A 216 16.91 -27.88 15.46
N LYS A 217 16.31 -26.81 15.00
CA LYS A 217 15.32 -26.78 13.92
C LYS A 217 15.82 -25.88 12.80
N ILE A 218 15.73 -26.36 11.58
CA ILE A 218 16.00 -25.61 10.36
C ILE A 218 14.72 -25.63 9.52
N ASP A 219 14.16 -24.46 9.24
CA ASP A 219 12.92 -24.28 8.50
C ASP A 219 13.21 -23.41 7.26
N MET A 220 13.07 -23.99 6.08
CA MET A 220 13.38 -23.36 4.80
C MET A 220 12.10 -23.16 3.99
N THR A 221 11.95 -21.99 3.41
CA THR A 221 10.84 -21.67 2.51
C THR A 221 11.37 -21.06 1.21
N VAL A 222 10.77 -21.47 0.10
CA VAL A 222 10.98 -20.85 -1.21
C VAL A 222 9.64 -20.75 -1.89
N ASN A 223 9.27 -19.57 -2.35
CA ASN A 223 8.09 -19.40 -3.18
C ASN A 223 8.33 -18.43 -4.33
N TYR A 224 7.73 -18.73 -5.46
CA TYR A 224 7.77 -17.90 -6.65
C TYR A 224 6.35 -17.71 -7.16
N GLU A 225 6.03 -16.46 -7.50
CA GLU A 225 4.75 -16.09 -8.12
C GLU A 225 5.02 -15.18 -9.32
N TYR A 226 4.37 -15.49 -10.43
CA TYR A 226 4.30 -14.61 -11.58
C TYR A 226 2.86 -14.18 -11.80
N SER A 227 2.64 -12.88 -12.03
CA SER A 227 1.34 -12.33 -12.38
C SER A 227 1.43 -11.40 -13.58
N ASP A 228 0.43 -11.47 -14.46
CA ASP A 228 0.21 -10.58 -15.59
C ASP A 228 -1.23 -10.10 -15.54
N GLN A 229 -1.42 -8.81 -15.34
CA GLN A 229 -2.74 -8.21 -15.23
C GLN A 229 -2.86 -6.95 -16.08
N GLY A 230 -4.08 -6.65 -16.53
CA GLY A 230 -4.46 -5.32 -16.94
C GLY A 230 -4.53 -4.42 -15.72
N GLY A 231 -5.65 -3.77 -15.49
CA GLY A 231 -5.85 -3.03 -14.26
C GLY A 231 -6.08 -1.55 -14.46
N TYR A 232 -6.12 -0.84 -13.35
CA TYR A 232 -6.37 0.60 -13.29
C TYR A 232 -7.74 0.99 -13.90
N PRO A 233 -8.85 0.36 -13.47
CA PRO A 233 -10.17 0.59 -14.05
C PRO A 233 -10.79 1.87 -13.47
N TYR A 234 -10.31 3.02 -13.90
CA TYR A 234 -10.71 4.32 -13.37
C TYR A 234 -11.78 4.97 -14.22
N TYR A 235 -12.98 5.13 -13.61
CA TYR A 235 -14.10 5.86 -14.17
C TYR A 235 -13.88 7.35 -14.07
N TYR A 236 -14.09 8.07 -15.16
CA TYR A 236 -14.05 9.53 -15.16
C TYR A 236 -15.27 10.09 -14.42
N THR A 237 -15.07 11.03 -13.50
CA THR A 237 -16.16 11.63 -12.69
C THR A 237 -16.45 13.07 -13.02
N GLY A 238 -15.69 13.68 -13.93
CA GLY A 238 -15.84 15.08 -14.34
C GLY A 238 -14.71 15.98 -13.81
N ILE A 239 -14.80 17.26 -14.12
CA ILE A 239 -13.88 18.29 -13.63
C ILE A 239 -14.06 18.49 -12.13
N THR A 240 -12.96 18.63 -11.40
CA THR A 240 -12.97 18.77 -9.95
C THR A 240 -13.37 20.19 -9.51
N GLN A 241 -13.98 20.32 -8.33
CA GLN A 241 -14.29 21.61 -7.74
C GLN A 241 -13.04 22.48 -7.53
N ASN A 242 -11.93 21.84 -7.14
CA ASN A 242 -10.63 22.51 -7.01
C ASN A 242 -10.12 23.03 -8.37
N GLY A 243 -10.33 22.26 -9.44
CA GLY A 243 -10.01 22.68 -10.82
C GLY A 243 -10.80 23.91 -11.25
N ILE A 244 -12.10 23.89 -10.97
CA ILE A 244 -12.99 25.04 -11.24
C ILE A 244 -12.54 26.27 -10.46
N ALA A 245 -12.26 26.12 -9.17
CA ALA A 245 -11.83 27.23 -8.31
C ALA A 245 -10.52 27.85 -8.79
N LYS A 246 -9.51 27.03 -9.09
CA LYS A 246 -8.21 27.50 -9.62
C LYS A 246 -8.32 28.22 -10.97
N ALA A 247 -9.20 27.75 -11.84
CA ALA A 247 -9.44 28.44 -13.11
C ALA A 247 -10.07 29.81 -12.91
N LYS A 248 -11.07 29.87 -12.02
CA LYS A 248 -11.75 31.14 -11.68
C LYS A 248 -10.80 32.17 -11.05
N GLU A 249 -9.89 31.74 -10.18
CA GLU A 249 -8.83 32.60 -9.62
C GLU A 249 -7.93 33.22 -10.71
N LYS A 250 -7.69 32.47 -11.79
CA LYS A 250 -6.92 32.92 -12.95
C LYS A 250 -7.78 33.68 -14.00
N GLY A 251 -9.04 33.98 -13.67
CA GLY A 251 -9.96 34.63 -14.61
C GLY A 251 -10.34 33.78 -15.82
N LYS A 252 -10.16 32.45 -15.73
CA LYS A 252 -10.51 31.49 -16.80
C LYS A 252 -11.72 30.70 -16.38
N GLU A 253 -12.53 30.32 -17.36
CA GLU A 253 -13.63 29.35 -17.18
C GLU A 253 -13.16 27.99 -17.73
N ILE A 254 -13.31 26.93 -16.94
CA ILE A 254 -13.13 25.56 -17.40
C ILE A 254 -14.50 25.00 -17.74
N THR A 255 -14.69 24.58 -18.97
CA THR A 255 -15.88 23.86 -19.44
C THR A 255 -15.60 22.37 -19.50
N GLU A 256 -16.63 21.55 -19.18
CA GLU A 256 -16.54 20.11 -19.31
C GLU A 256 -16.60 19.72 -20.78
N ASP A 257 -15.44 19.35 -21.35
CA ASP A 257 -15.30 18.93 -22.75
C ASP A 257 -15.48 17.41 -22.93
N ARG A 258 -15.61 16.66 -21.82
CA ARG A 258 -15.72 15.20 -21.80
C ARG A 258 -17.00 14.69 -21.11
N ALA A 259 -18.08 15.45 -21.19
CA ALA A 259 -19.36 15.10 -20.55
C ALA A 259 -19.86 13.68 -20.93
N ASP A 260 -19.66 13.26 -22.16
CA ASP A 260 -20.04 11.94 -22.67
C ASP A 260 -19.26 10.78 -22.07
N TYR A 261 -18.11 11.04 -21.46
CA TYR A 261 -17.27 10.04 -20.81
C TYR A 261 -17.45 9.98 -19.29
N ILE A 262 -18.24 10.87 -18.70
CA ILE A 262 -18.54 10.81 -17.25
C ILE A 262 -19.21 9.48 -16.93
N GLY A 263 -18.69 8.79 -15.92
CA GLY A 263 -19.15 7.47 -15.50
C GLY A 263 -18.65 6.31 -16.38
N LYS A 264 -17.65 6.56 -17.25
CA LYS A 264 -17.03 5.54 -18.10
C LYS A 264 -15.54 5.46 -17.89
N ILE A 265 -14.97 4.30 -18.20
CA ILE A 265 -13.54 4.09 -18.41
C ILE A 265 -13.29 4.28 -19.91
N SER A 266 -12.34 5.12 -20.27
CA SER A 266 -12.13 5.49 -21.68
C SER A 266 -10.65 5.69 -22.00
N TYR A 267 -9.83 4.66 -21.82
CA TYR A 267 -8.40 4.72 -22.16
C TYR A 267 -8.18 4.43 -23.64
N ASN A 268 -7.28 5.19 -24.28
CA ASN A 268 -6.84 4.88 -25.63
C ASN A 268 -5.82 3.74 -25.66
N ASP A 269 -4.94 3.62 -24.66
CA ASP A 269 -3.96 2.55 -24.53
C ASP A 269 -4.34 1.53 -23.45
N ARG A 270 -3.83 0.29 -23.54
CA ARG A 270 -3.98 -0.74 -22.52
C ARG A 270 -3.01 -0.49 -21.38
N SER A 271 -3.54 -0.37 -20.16
CA SER A 271 -2.71 -0.42 -18.96
C SER A 271 -2.40 -1.86 -18.57
N SER A 272 -1.24 -2.09 -18.00
CA SER A 272 -0.82 -3.43 -17.54
C SER A 272 0.13 -3.36 -16.35
N TYR A 273 0.14 -4.44 -15.58
CA TYR A 273 1.12 -4.67 -14.54
C TYR A 273 1.58 -6.13 -14.57
N ARG A 274 2.89 -6.35 -14.64
CA ARG A 274 3.51 -7.67 -14.62
C ARG A 274 4.48 -7.74 -13.46
N ARG A 275 4.48 -8.87 -12.75
CA ARG A 275 5.34 -9.05 -11.58
C ARG A 275 5.83 -10.48 -11.49
N GLY A 276 7.15 -10.65 -11.40
CA GLY A 276 7.79 -11.86 -10.90
C GLY A 276 8.29 -11.61 -9.48
N LEU A 277 7.87 -12.43 -8.53
CA LEU A 277 8.20 -12.31 -7.12
C LEU A 277 8.76 -13.63 -6.59
N LEU A 278 10.03 -13.62 -6.18
CA LEU A 278 10.68 -14.73 -5.49
C LEU A 278 10.90 -14.33 -4.03
N ASN A 279 10.43 -15.17 -3.13
CA ASN A 279 10.72 -15.07 -1.70
C ASN A 279 11.35 -16.36 -1.23
N SER A 280 12.44 -16.26 -0.48
CA SER A 280 13.08 -17.40 0.16
C SER A 280 13.56 -17.02 1.55
N GLY A 281 13.63 -18.00 2.42
CA GLY A 281 14.13 -17.77 3.76
C GLY A 281 14.51 -19.03 4.47
N VAL A 282 15.35 -18.84 5.47
CA VAL A 282 15.79 -19.90 6.38
C VAL A 282 15.64 -19.39 7.80
N ASN A 283 14.94 -20.15 8.63
CA ASN A 283 14.82 -19.89 10.06
C ASN A 283 15.51 -21.03 10.82
N ILE A 284 16.55 -20.70 11.56
CA ILE A 284 17.29 -21.64 12.41
C ILE A 284 16.95 -21.33 13.86
N GLU A 285 16.43 -22.31 14.58
CA GLU A 285 16.12 -22.19 16.00
C GLU A 285 16.95 -23.20 16.79
N TYR A 286 17.67 -22.71 17.79
CA TYR A 286 18.45 -23.53 18.71
C TYR A 286 17.94 -23.34 20.14
N GLN A 287 17.53 -24.44 20.75
CA GLN A 287 17.05 -24.53 22.13
C GLN A 287 18.22 -24.81 23.08
N ALA A 288 18.86 -23.77 23.62
CA ALA A 288 19.88 -23.91 24.65
C ALA A 288 19.24 -24.21 26.03
N CYS A 289 20.05 -24.46 27.06
CA CYS A 289 19.52 -24.75 28.40
C CYS A 289 18.71 -23.58 28.99
N ASN A 290 19.18 -22.33 28.84
CA ASN A 290 18.61 -21.15 29.48
C ASN A 290 17.98 -20.13 28.53
N PHE A 291 18.21 -20.28 27.23
CA PHE A 291 17.70 -19.35 26.21
C PHE A 291 17.36 -20.08 24.91
N ILE A 292 16.69 -19.38 24.03
CA ILE A 292 16.42 -19.79 22.68
C ILE A 292 17.12 -18.80 21.75
N LEU A 293 17.92 -19.33 20.81
CA LEU A 293 18.56 -18.56 19.75
C LEU A 293 17.81 -18.80 18.44
N SER A 294 17.42 -17.74 17.75
CA SER A 294 16.84 -17.80 16.42
C SER A 294 17.65 -16.94 15.47
N ALA A 295 17.90 -17.46 14.28
CA ALA A 295 18.51 -16.74 13.16
C ALA A 295 17.57 -16.84 11.95
N VAL A 296 17.12 -15.72 11.44
CA VAL A 296 16.17 -15.65 10.31
C VAL A 296 16.83 -14.90 9.16
N THR A 297 17.12 -15.62 8.10
CA THR A 297 17.68 -15.06 6.86
C THR A 297 16.59 -15.01 5.81
N GLY A 298 16.39 -13.87 5.17
CA GLY A 298 15.42 -13.69 4.10
C GLY A 298 16.09 -13.17 2.83
N TYR A 299 15.60 -13.63 1.68
CA TYR A 299 15.94 -13.10 0.37
C TYR A 299 14.67 -12.90 -0.44
N GLN A 300 14.51 -11.69 -1.00
CA GLN A 300 13.42 -11.34 -1.89
C GLN A 300 13.95 -10.79 -3.20
N ASN A 301 13.44 -11.29 -4.32
CA ASN A 301 13.67 -10.70 -5.64
C ASN A 301 12.32 -10.30 -6.24
N LEU A 302 12.19 -9.04 -6.60
CA LEU A 302 11.03 -8.47 -7.26
C LEU A 302 11.47 -7.93 -8.62
N ASN A 303 10.80 -8.38 -9.68
CA ASN A 303 10.89 -7.79 -11.00
C ASN A 303 9.50 -7.43 -11.45
N ASP A 304 9.24 -6.16 -11.70
CA ASP A 304 7.94 -5.72 -12.17
C ASP A 304 8.02 -4.70 -13.31
N ARG A 305 6.91 -4.58 -14.00
CA ARG A 305 6.69 -3.60 -15.05
C ARG A 305 5.25 -3.09 -14.99
N MET A 306 5.11 -1.81 -14.75
CA MET A 306 3.87 -1.07 -14.88
C MET A 306 3.89 -0.31 -16.21
N PHE A 307 2.85 -0.47 -17.01
CA PHE A 307 2.55 0.40 -18.12
C PHE A 307 1.17 1.02 -17.90
N LEU A 308 1.07 2.33 -17.96
CA LEU A 308 -0.14 3.06 -17.61
C LEU A 308 -0.38 4.19 -18.62
N ASP A 309 -1.58 4.20 -19.19
CA ASP A 309 -2.16 5.37 -19.84
C ASP A 309 -2.58 6.35 -18.74
N GLN A 310 -1.68 7.26 -18.38
CA GLN A 310 -1.82 8.06 -17.15
C GLN A 310 -2.62 9.34 -17.34
N ASP A 311 -2.98 9.72 -18.54
CA ASP A 311 -3.99 10.76 -18.70
C ASP A 311 -5.40 10.23 -18.44
N PHE A 312 -5.57 8.90 -18.41
CA PHE A 312 -6.80 8.17 -18.12
C PHE A 312 -7.96 8.53 -19.03
N THR A 313 -7.67 8.91 -20.28
CA THR A 313 -8.64 9.42 -21.24
C THR A 313 -8.53 8.71 -22.59
N GLU A 314 -9.45 9.01 -23.50
CA GLU A 314 -9.42 8.59 -24.89
C GLU A 314 -8.42 9.38 -25.75
N ARG A 315 -7.85 10.44 -25.18
CA ARG A 315 -6.86 11.30 -25.84
C ARG A 315 -5.49 10.65 -25.76
N ASP A 316 -4.69 10.81 -26.79
CA ASP A 316 -3.32 10.25 -26.86
C ASP A 316 -2.29 11.25 -26.35
N ILE A 317 -2.30 11.52 -25.02
CA ILE A 317 -1.49 12.55 -24.39
C ILE A 317 -0.15 11.98 -23.90
N PHE A 318 -0.15 11.07 -22.96
CA PHE A 318 1.09 10.48 -22.43
C PHE A 318 0.88 9.14 -21.71
N ASN A 319 1.95 8.35 -21.74
CA ASN A 319 2.05 7.08 -21.04
C ASN A 319 3.18 7.11 -20.02
N ILE A 320 3.04 6.30 -18.97
CA ILE A 320 4.15 5.99 -18.07
C ILE A 320 4.50 4.51 -18.16
N GLU A 321 5.79 4.22 -18.29
CA GLU A 321 6.33 2.90 -18.11
C GLU A 321 7.31 2.92 -16.92
N GLN A 322 7.02 2.15 -15.89
CA GLN A 322 7.92 1.97 -14.76
C GLN A 322 8.33 0.51 -14.66
N LYS A 323 9.63 0.28 -14.62
CA LYS A 323 10.22 -1.03 -14.36
C LYS A 323 10.99 -0.97 -13.06
N GLN A 324 10.81 -1.95 -12.20
CA GLN A 324 11.55 -2.09 -10.95
C GLN A 324 12.22 -3.46 -10.88
N ARG A 325 13.44 -3.46 -10.37
CA ARG A 325 14.16 -4.66 -9.98
C ARG A 325 14.71 -4.45 -8.59
N ALA A 326 14.18 -5.19 -7.64
CA ALA A 326 14.60 -5.13 -6.25
C ALA A 326 15.18 -6.48 -5.81
N ASN A 327 16.34 -6.42 -5.16
CA ASN A 327 16.92 -7.56 -4.44
C ASN A 327 17.10 -7.13 -3.00
N THR A 328 16.53 -7.88 -2.07
CA THR A 328 16.58 -7.58 -0.65
C THR A 328 17.10 -8.78 0.11
N ILE A 329 18.13 -8.57 0.92
CA ILE A 329 18.63 -9.54 1.89
C ILE A 329 18.34 -9.00 3.27
N SER A 330 17.80 -9.82 4.15
CA SER A 330 17.58 -9.51 5.56
C SER A 330 18.14 -10.58 6.47
N GLU A 331 18.63 -10.17 7.63
CA GLU A 331 19.10 -11.08 8.68
C GLU A 331 18.63 -10.57 10.02
N GLU A 332 18.11 -11.46 10.84
CA GLU A 332 17.74 -11.19 12.21
C GLU A 332 18.23 -12.29 13.14
N ILE A 333 18.96 -11.89 14.17
CA ILE A 333 19.42 -12.78 15.23
C ILE A 333 18.70 -12.39 16.52
N VAL A 334 18.01 -13.34 17.11
CA VAL A 334 17.20 -13.13 18.31
C VAL A 334 17.58 -14.11 19.41
N LEU A 335 17.83 -13.58 20.57
CA LEU A 335 17.98 -14.32 21.81
C LEU A 335 16.77 -14.05 22.70
N LYS A 336 16.12 -15.07 23.24
CA LYS A 336 15.00 -14.90 24.15
C LYS A 336 15.05 -15.90 25.30
N ALA A 337 14.41 -15.52 26.41
CA ALA A 337 14.24 -16.38 27.57
C ALA A 337 13.42 -17.64 27.24
N LYS A 338 13.61 -18.71 27.97
CA LYS A 338 12.74 -19.88 27.94
C LYS A 338 11.33 -19.54 28.42
N PRO A 339 10.28 -20.17 27.86
CA PRO A 339 8.90 -19.97 28.33
C PRO A 339 8.75 -20.31 29.84
N GLY A 340 7.76 -19.68 30.47
CA GLY A 340 7.39 -19.97 31.85
C GLY A 340 8.28 -19.34 32.94
N LYS A 341 9.25 -18.52 32.58
CA LYS A 341 10.05 -17.76 33.57
C LYS A 341 9.31 -16.48 33.96
N ARG A 342 9.51 -16.04 35.18
CA ARG A 342 8.96 -14.77 35.70
C ARG A 342 9.52 -13.58 34.95
N TRP A 343 10.80 -13.58 34.61
CA TRP A 343 11.44 -12.60 33.74
C TRP A 343 11.54 -13.17 32.34
N GLN A 344 10.76 -12.63 31.43
CA GLN A 344 10.80 -12.91 30.00
C GLN A 344 11.53 -11.74 29.32
N TRP A 345 12.52 -12.07 28.51
CA TRP A 345 13.29 -11.06 27.79
C TRP A 345 13.56 -11.53 26.36
N THR A 346 13.68 -10.56 25.48
CA THR A 346 14.06 -10.73 24.07
C THR A 346 15.07 -9.66 23.72
N THR A 347 16.21 -10.07 23.20
CA THR A 347 17.26 -9.19 22.67
C THR A 347 17.57 -9.61 21.24
N GLY A 348 17.63 -8.67 20.31
CA GLY A 348 17.89 -8.99 18.93
C GLY A 348 18.66 -7.90 18.19
N ALA A 349 19.22 -8.34 17.07
CA ALA A 349 19.85 -7.51 16.06
C ALA A 349 19.20 -7.81 14.71
N PHE A 350 18.88 -6.76 13.97
CA PHE A 350 18.27 -6.86 12.66
C PHE A 350 19.04 -6.01 11.66
N GLY A 351 19.13 -6.49 10.43
CA GLY A 351 19.66 -5.71 9.33
C GLY A 351 19.08 -6.14 8.01
N PHE A 352 18.99 -5.22 7.07
CA PHE A 352 18.74 -5.55 5.69
C PHE A 352 19.48 -4.61 4.75
N TYR A 353 19.69 -5.11 3.55
CA TYR A 353 20.16 -4.34 2.43
C TYR A 353 19.27 -4.59 1.22
N GLN A 354 18.77 -3.51 0.61
CA GLN A 354 17.96 -3.57 -0.59
C GLN A 354 18.67 -2.84 -1.73
N TRP A 355 18.82 -3.52 -2.87
CA TRP A 355 19.20 -2.92 -4.16
C TRP A 355 17.92 -2.70 -4.94
N LEU A 356 17.55 -1.48 -5.16
CA LEU A 356 16.38 -1.13 -5.96
C LEU A 356 16.83 -0.32 -7.17
N HIS A 357 16.62 -0.90 -8.35
CA HIS A 357 16.79 -0.21 -9.64
C HIS A 357 15.42 0.07 -10.24
N THR A 358 15.16 1.33 -10.57
CA THR A 358 13.90 1.77 -11.17
C THR A 358 14.17 2.51 -12.46
N THR A 359 13.42 2.17 -13.50
CA THR A 359 13.35 2.93 -14.74
C THR A 359 11.95 3.51 -14.85
N GLY A 360 11.83 4.81 -15.06
CA GLY A 360 10.53 5.48 -15.05
C GLY A 360 10.39 6.57 -16.10
N PRO A 361 10.36 6.25 -17.42
CA PRO A 361 10.08 7.22 -18.46
C PRO A 361 8.59 7.56 -18.53
N VAL A 362 8.31 8.84 -18.74
CA VAL A 362 7.04 9.38 -19.22
C VAL A 362 7.22 9.66 -20.71
N LEU A 363 6.36 9.10 -21.54
CA LEU A 363 6.37 9.32 -22.97
C LEU A 363 5.20 10.21 -23.36
N PHE A 364 5.48 11.48 -23.70
CA PHE A 364 4.50 12.34 -24.36
C PHE A 364 4.32 11.91 -25.80
N LYS A 365 3.08 11.73 -26.18
CA LYS A 365 2.65 11.51 -27.55
C LYS A 365 2.48 12.84 -28.28
N GLU A 366 2.18 12.82 -29.55
CA GLU A 366 2.05 14.03 -30.37
C GLU A 366 1.09 15.06 -29.77
N GLU A 367 -0.09 14.62 -29.33
CA GLU A 367 -1.05 15.51 -28.67
C GLU A 367 -0.52 16.03 -27.31
N GLY A 368 0.22 15.21 -26.57
CA GLY A 368 0.84 15.60 -25.31
C GLY A 368 1.97 16.61 -25.51
N VAL A 369 2.81 16.44 -26.49
CA VAL A 369 3.85 17.42 -26.84
C VAL A 369 3.21 18.77 -27.17
N LYS A 370 2.18 18.76 -27.96
CA LYS A 370 1.46 19.98 -28.33
C LYS A 370 0.75 20.63 -27.14
N THR A 371 -0.01 19.87 -26.38
CA THR A 371 -0.85 20.43 -25.30
C THR A 371 -0.06 20.75 -24.03
N MET A 372 0.90 19.92 -23.63
CA MET A 372 1.63 20.05 -22.37
C MET A 372 2.98 20.76 -22.48
N ILE A 373 3.57 20.82 -23.67
CA ILE A 373 4.85 21.51 -23.90
C ILE A 373 4.62 22.79 -24.70
N GLU A 374 4.17 22.68 -25.94
CA GLU A 374 4.02 23.82 -26.84
C GLU A 374 2.96 24.82 -26.35
N ASN A 375 1.72 24.36 -26.12
CA ASN A 375 0.63 25.26 -25.70
C ASN A 375 0.85 25.87 -24.33
N ASN A 376 1.52 25.14 -23.41
CA ASN A 376 1.86 25.70 -22.11
C ASN A 376 2.86 26.85 -22.23
N ALA A 377 3.89 26.71 -23.07
CA ALA A 377 4.82 27.78 -23.35
C ALA A 377 4.12 28.96 -24.04
N ASN A 378 3.33 28.72 -25.06
CA ASN A 378 2.60 29.75 -25.80
C ASN A 378 1.58 30.48 -24.92
N SER A 379 0.87 29.80 -24.04
CA SER A 379 -0.05 30.42 -23.08
C SER A 379 0.66 31.37 -22.11
N ALA A 380 1.89 31.02 -21.66
CA ALA A 380 2.72 31.93 -20.86
C ALA A 380 3.15 33.16 -21.68
N PHE A 381 3.45 32.99 -22.93
CA PHE A 381 3.78 34.10 -23.86
C PHE A 381 2.59 35.01 -24.12
N GLU A 382 1.40 34.47 -24.32
CA GLU A 382 0.15 35.23 -24.47
C GLU A 382 -0.17 36.07 -23.19
N GLU A 383 0.06 35.52 -22.01
CA GLU A 383 -0.11 36.30 -20.76
C GLU A 383 0.88 37.47 -20.69
N ILE A 384 2.10 37.27 -21.16
CA ILE A 384 3.10 38.34 -21.26
C ILE A 384 2.64 39.38 -22.29
N ALA A 385 2.23 38.94 -23.48
CA ALA A 385 1.78 39.78 -24.59
C ALA A 385 0.55 40.63 -24.23
N SER A 386 -0.25 40.21 -23.25
CA SER A 386 -1.40 40.99 -22.77
C SER A 386 -1.01 42.30 -22.06
N LYS A 387 0.24 42.47 -21.68
CA LYS A 387 0.74 43.68 -20.96
C LYS A 387 1.08 44.77 -21.98
N PRO A 388 0.75 46.05 -21.67
CA PRO A 388 1.09 47.15 -22.60
C PRO A 388 2.59 47.23 -22.93
N GLY A 389 2.92 47.27 -24.21
CA GLY A 389 4.31 47.36 -24.68
C GLY A 389 5.14 46.09 -24.58
N ALA A 390 4.51 44.98 -24.27
CA ALA A 390 5.19 43.67 -24.20
C ALA A 390 5.37 43.06 -25.62
N PRO A 391 6.41 42.19 -25.81
CA PRO A 391 6.55 41.48 -27.07
C PRO A 391 5.51 40.40 -27.26
N THR A 392 5.24 40.06 -28.51
CA THR A 392 4.53 38.84 -28.89
C THR A 392 5.58 37.76 -29.17
N MET A 393 5.42 36.61 -28.59
CA MET A 393 6.31 35.47 -28.74
C MET A 393 5.51 34.24 -29.13
N GLY A 394 6.12 33.36 -29.89
CA GLY A 394 5.54 32.10 -30.37
C GLY A 394 6.56 30.99 -30.39
N MET A 395 6.16 29.79 -30.09
CA MET A 395 6.95 28.57 -30.13
C MET A 395 6.20 27.49 -30.91
N THR A 396 6.93 26.78 -31.78
CA THR A 396 6.44 25.58 -32.45
C THR A 396 7.38 24.42 -32.14
N VAL A 397 6.86 23.33 -31.60
CA VAL A 397 7.64 22.13 -31.23
C VAL A 397 7.49 21.06 -32.31
N HIS A 398 8.59 20.51 -32.77
CA HIS A 398 8.64 19.57 -33.91
C HIS A 398 8.72 18.10 -33.48
N ASN A 399 8.96 17.82 -32.20
CA ASN A 399 9.02 16.45 -31.72
C ASN A 399 7.68 15.73 -31.91
N PRO A 400 7.61 14.60 -32.62
CA PRO A 400 6.39 13.77 -32.63
C PRO A 400 6.11 13.08 -31.32
N THR A 401 7.16 12.81 -30.55
CA THR A 401 7.11 12.26 -29.20
C THR A 401 8.24 12.84 -28.35
N LEU A 402 8.05 12.89 -27.04
CA LEU A 402 9.07 13.39 -26.12
C LEU A 402 9.10 12.53 -24.86
N SER A 403 10.27 11.98 -24.55
CA SER A 403 10.45 11.18 -23.34
C SER A 403 11.13 11.98 -22.24
N VAL A 404 10.57 11.95 -21.04
CA VAL A 404 11.16 12.50 -19.83
C VAL A 404 11.22 11.41 -18.74
N GLY A 405 12.15 11.53 -17.80
CA GLY A 405 12.33 10.55 -16.75
C GLY A 405 13.76 10.02 -16.73
N GLY A 406 13.97 8.81 -16.26
CA GLY A 406 15.32 8.28 -16.16
C GLY A 406 15.46 6.94 -15.48
N THR A 407 16.68 6.65 -15.07
CA THR A 407 17.04 5.48 -14.28
C THR A 407 17.53 5.90 -12.89
N PHE A 408 17.14 5.12 -11.91
CA PHE A 408 17.39 5.43 -10.49
C PHE A 408 17.84 4.18 -9.76
N ASP A 409 18.99 4.28 -9.08
CA ASP A 409 19.44 3.27 -8.13
C ASP A 409 19.23 3.82 -6.73
N THR A 410 18.36 3.19 -5.96
CA THR A 410 18.00 3.63 -4.61
C THR A 410 18.30 2.55 -3.57
N PRO A 411 19.58 2.32 -3.24
CA PRO A 411 19.94 1.35 -2.22
C PRO A 411 19.54 1.84 -0.83
N THR A 412 19.04 0.92 -0.02
CA THR A 412 18.70 1.13 1.38
C THR A 412 19.46 0.16 2.26
N LEU A 413 20.18 0.71 3.25
CA LEU A 413 20.82 -0.05 4.33
C LEU A 413 20.10 0.27 5.63
N SER A 414 19.69 -0.76 6.36
CA SER A 414 19.07 -0.61 7.68
C SER A 414 19.72 -1.58 8.67
N GLY A 415 19.92 -1.11 9.88
CA GLY A 415 20.42 -1.91 10.99
C GLY A 415 19.74 -1.51 12.29
N ALA A 416 19.48 -2.46 13.18
CA ALA A 416 18.82 -2.21 14.43
C ALA A 416 19.31 -3.12 15.56
N LEU A 417 19.27 -2.58 16.77
CA LEU A 417 19.43 -3.33 18.01
C LEU A 417 18.22 -3.08 18.89
N TYR A 418 17.70 -4.13 19.52
CA TYR A 418 16.55 -4.00 20.39
C TYR A 418 16.59 -4.94 21.58
N HIS A 419 15.93 -4.51 22.65
CA HIS A 419 15.71 -5.30 23.86
C HIS A 419 14.33 -5.02 24.42
N GLN A 420 13.66 -6.06 24.88
CA GLN A 420 12.41 -5.97 25.62
C GLN A 420 12.44 -6.93 26.80
N SER A 421 12.05 -6.45 27.97
CA SER A 421 11.87 -7.25 29.18
C SER A 421 10.43 -7.17 29.66
N THR A 422 9.88 -8.31 30.06
CA THR A 422 8.59 -8.42 30.73
C THR A 422 8.77 -9.13 32.05
N PHE A 423 8.34 -8.50 33.13
CA PHE A 423 8.32 -9.10 34.47
C PHE A 423 6.90 -9.52 34.79
N ASN A 424 6.65 -10.82 34.86
CA ASN A 424 5.38 -11.41 35.22
C ASN A 424 5.24 -11.49 36.74
N ASN A 425 4.02 -11.35 37.22
CA ASN A 425 3.72 -11.40 38.66
C ASN A 425 4.58 -10.41 39.49
N LEU A 426 4.73 -9.19 38.96
CA LEU A 426 5.48 -8.13 39.63
C LEU A 426 4.63 -7.55 40.78
N PHE A 427 5.12 -7.60 42.02
CA PHE A 427 4.45 -7.19 43.27
C PHE A 427 3.20 -8.00 43.61
N ILE A 428 2.30 -8.22 42.65
CA ILE A 428 1.07 -9.01 42.84
C ILE A 428 0.93 -10.06 41.76
N GLU A 429 0.26 -11.15 42.02
CA GLU A 429 -0.04 -12.19 41.06
C GLU A 429 -0.92 -11.62 39.94
N GLY A 430 -0.59 -11.94 38.69
CA GLY A 430 -1.30 -11.49 37.50
C GLY A 430 -0.81 -10.15 36.91
N LEU A 431 -0.03 -9.37 37.68
CA LEU A 431 0.49 -8.09 37.17
C LEU A 431 1.79 -8.31 36.39
N SER A 432 1.79 -7.88 35.11
CA SER A 432 2.98 -7.89 34.24
C SER A 432 3.33 -6.49 33.79
N VAL A 433 4.61 -6.19 33.78
CA VAL A 433 5.16 -4.91 33.29
C VAL A 433 6.17 -5.21 32.20
N THR A 434 6.03 -4.53 31.08
CA THR A 434 6.93 -4.64 29.92
C THR A 434 7.60 -3.30 29.66
N ALA A 435 8.91 -3.33 29.46
CA ALA A 435 9.69 -2.20 28.96
C ALA A 435 10.59 -2.65 27.82
N GLY A 436 10.63 -1.89 26.76
CA GLY A 436 11.42 -2.20 25.58
C GLY A 436 12.00 -0.95 24.93
N LEU A 437 13.09 -1.15 24.21
CA LEU A 437 13.77 -0.10 23.48
C LEU A 437 14.39 -0.68 22.23
N ARG A 438 14.28 0.05 21.13
CA ARG A 438 14.95 -0.24 19.86
C ARG A 438 15.63 0.98 19.30
N LEU A 439 16.81 0.79 18.77
CA LEU A 439 17.57 1.78 18.05
C LEU A 439 17.69 1.33 16.59
N ASP A 440 17.08 2.06 15.68
CA ASP A 440 17.16 1.84 14.24
C ASP A 440 18.07 2.90 13.60
N TYR A 441 18.99 2.43 12.77
CA TYR A 441 19.76 3.25 11.85
C TYR A 441 19.35 2.92 10.43
N GLU A 442 19.13 3.93 9.60
CA GLU A 442 18.80 3.75 8.21
C GLU A 442 19.55 4.75 7.33
N LYS A 443 20.10 4.25 6.23
CA LYS A 443 20.75 5.06 5.20
C LYS A 443 20.11 4.77 3.87
N ILE A 444 19.58 5.80 3.22
CA ILE A 444 18.97 5.75 1.91
C ILE A 444 19.78 6.61 0.96
N SER A 445 20.16 6.05 -0.17
CA SER A 445 20.89 6.75 -1.21
C SER A 445 20.09 6.72 -2.51
N MET A 446 20.35 7.67 -3.39
CA MET A 446 19.78 7.69 -4.73
C MET A 446 20.87 8.14 -5.70
N LYS A 447 21.20 7.27 -6.65
CA LYS A 447 21.94 7.63 -7.86
C LYS A 447 20.94 7.80 -8.99
N TYR A 448 20.92 8.94 -9.61
CA TYR A 448 19.96 9.26 -10.66
C TYR A 448 20.66 9.65 -11.96
N ASN A 449 20.06 9.20 -13.06
CA ASN A 449 20.44 9.56 -14.42
C ASN A 449 19.15 9.81 -15.21
N SER A 450 18.71 11.06 -15.21
CA SER A 450 17.50 11.51 -15.89
C SER A 450 17.90 12.25 -17.16
N LEU A 451 17.63 11.63 -18.29
CA LEU A 451 17.89 12.19 -19.62
C LEU A 451 16.56 12.34 -20.35
N SER A 452 16.23 13.56 -20.73
CA SER A 452 15.04 13.84 -21.54
C SER A 452 15.41 13.89 -23.02
N THR A 453 14.46 13.52 -23.88
CA THR A 453 14.58 13.81 -25.31
C THR A 453 14.76 15.31 -25.50
N PRO A 454 15.76 15.79 -26.24
CA PRO A 454 15.89 17.22 -26.55
C PRO A 454 14.64 17.74 -27.25
N VAL A 455 14.15 18.91 -26.85
CA VAL A 455 13.07 19.58 -27.55
C VAL A 455 13.62 20.23 -28.82
N ASP A 456 13.04 19.90 -29.97
CA ASP A 456 13.28 20.56 -31.27
C ASP A 456 12.19 21.58 -31.46
N PHE A 457 12.56 22.86 -31.63
CA PHE A 457 11.56 23.91 -31.74
C PHE A 457 12.00 25.11 -32.56
N ASP A 458 11.01 25.83 -33.08
CA ASP A 458 11.16 27.16 -33.67
C ASP A 458 10.64 28.20 -32.66
N PHE A 459 11.23 29.38 -32.70
CA PHE A 459 10.84 30.49 -31.85
C PHE A 459 10.78 31.79 -32.60
N ASP A 460 9.68 32.54 -32.45
CA ASP A 460 9.43 33.85 -33.02
C ASP A 460 9.31 34.92 -31.94
N PHE A 461 9.94 36.06 -32.17
CA PHE A 461 9.88 37.23 -31.31
C PHE A 461 9.46 38.45 -32.09
N HIS A 462 8.40 39.10 -31.69
CA HIS A 462 7.90 40.35 -32.28
C HIS A 462 7.69 41.42 -31.20
N LEU A 463 8.28 42.60 -31.40
CA LEU A 463 8.08 43.77 -30.55
C LEU A 463 7.74 44.98 -31.42
N ALA A 464 6.57 45.55 -31.18
CA ALA A 464 6.15 46.79 -31.84
C ALA A 464 6.76 48.02 -31.11
N MET A 465 7.53 48.82 -31.86
CA MET A 465 8.14 50.06 -31.33
C MET A 465 7.75 51.25 -32.21
N GLY A 466 6.49 51.64 -32.16
CA GLY A 466 5.96 52.72 -32.99
C GLY A 466 6.03 52.41 -34.48
N PRO A 467 6.69 53.24 -35.33
CA PRO A 467 6.84 52.95 -36.75
C PRO A 467 7.86 51.84 -37.07
N ASN A 468 8.67 51.44 -36.07
CA ASN A 468 9.65 50.37 -36.19
C ASN A 468 9.18 49.16 -35.45
N SER A 469 9.38 47.98 -35.97
CA SER A 469 9.10 46.71 -35.31
C SER A 469 10.33 45.83 -35.29
N ILE A 470 10.54 45.08 -34.25
CA ILE A 470 11.57 44.04 -34.17
C ILE A 470 10.88 42.73 -34.50
N ASN A 471 11.32 42.07 -35.56
CA ASN A 471 10.85 40.73 -35.97
C ASN A 471 12.08 39.83 -36.09
N LEU A 472 12.23 38.92 -35.17
CA LEU A 472 13.33 37.95 -35.15
C LEU A 472 12.75 36.52 -35.01
N SER A 473 13.37 35.60 -35.69
CA SER A 473 12.96 34.20 -35.76
C SER A 473 14.20 33.31 -35.81
N ASP A 474 14.16 32.18 -35.11
CA ASP A 474 15.14 31.12 -35.23
C ASP A 474 14.45 29.77 -35.35
N GLN A 475 14.99 28.90 -36.15
CA GLN A 475 14.40 27.59 -36.47
C GLN A 475 15.34 26.45 -36.10
N ASN A 476 14.75 25.29 -35.83
CA ASN A 476 15.45 24.04 -35.48
C ASN A 476 16.38 24.17 -34.25
N MET A 477 15.96 24.95 -33.26
CA MET A 477 16.64 25.09 -32.01
C MET A 477 16.49 23.83 -31.18
N LYS A 478 17.49 23.51 -30.34
CA LYS A 478 17.49 22.31 -29.49
C LYS A 478 17.67 22.68 -28.03
N ALA A 479 16.81 22.08 -27.17
CA ALA A 479 16.88 22.26 -25.75
C ALA A 479 16.91 20.90 -25.05
N PRO A 480 18.07 20.44 -24.58
CA PRO A 480 18.18 19.22 -23.76
C PRO A 480 17.83 19.49 -22.30
N ALA A 481 17.38 18.45 -21.59
CA ALA A 481 17.34 18.44 -20.13
C ALA A 481 17.98 17.17 -19.60
N SER A 482 18.86 17.30 -18.63
CA SER A 482 19.50 16.17 -17.98
C SER A 482 19.83 16.45 -16.51
N PHE A 483 19.65 15.43 -15.70
CA PHE A 483 20.09 15.43 -14.31
C PHE A 483 20.88 14.16 -14.05
N VAL A 484 22.12 14.31 -13.59
CA VAL A 484 22.96 13.18 -13.20
C VAL A 484 23.58 13.52 -11.85
N GLY A 485 23.43 12.61 -10.90
CA GLY A 485 24.00 12.87 -9.59
C GLY A 485 23.73 11.75 -8.59
N LYS A 486 24.10 12.03 -7.36
CA LYS A 486 23.93 11.14 -6.22
C LYS A 486 23.51 11.92 -4.99
N LEU A 487 22.54 11.41 -4.27
CA LEU A 487 22.09 11.92 -2.98
C LEU A 487 22.17 10.81 -1.94
N SER A 488 22.31 11.18 -0.69
CA SER A 488 22.25 10.27 0.44
C SER A 488 21.67 10.97 1.64
N THR A 489 20.89 10.25 2.41
CA THR A 489 20.36 10.69 3.71
C THR A 489 20.41 9.54 4.68
N ASP A 490 20.65 9.83 5.94
CA ASP A 490 20.62 8.84 7.02
C ASP A 490 19.92 9.42 8.24
N TYR A 491 19.41 8.57 9.06
CA TYR A 491 18.76 8.93 10.31
C TYR A 491 18.76 7.79 11.32
N VAL A 492 18.54 8.15 12.57
CA VAL A 492 18.43 7.26 13.71
C VAL A 492 17.04 7.44 14.32
N GLN A 493 16.39 6.34 14.66
CA GLN A 493 15.11 6.33 15.35
C GLN A 493 15.20 5.53 16.64
N LEU A 494 14.67 6.11 17.71
CA LEU A 494 14.55 5.46 19.00
C LEU A 494 13.08 5.07 19.22
N LEU A 495 12.84 3.79 19.48
CA LEU A 495 11.48 3.21 19.53
C LEU A 495 11.22 2.57 20.90
N PRO A 496 10.82 3.35 21.91
CA PRO A 496 10.49 2.85 23.22
C PRO A 496 9.10 2.20 23.26
N LYS A 497 8.94 1.27 24.18
CA LYS A 497 7.68 0.67 24.55
C LYS A 497 7.59 0.54 26.07
N PHE A 498 6.45 0.88 26.60
CA PHE A 498 6.07 0.58 27.98
C PHE A 498 4.66 0.00 27.99
N ALA A 499 4.46 -1.11 28.75
CA ALA A 499 3.16 -1.73 28.89
C ALA A 499 2.97 -2.24 30.31
N ILE A 500 1.75 -2.16 30.78
CA ILE A 500 1.30 -2.75 32.02
C ILE A 500 0.07 -3.60 31.72
N GLN A 501 0.00 -4.78 32.30
CA GLN A 501 -1.09 -5.73 32.07
C GLN A 501 -1.43 -6.43 33.39
N TYR A 502 -2.71 -6.58 33.63
CA TYR A 502 -3.21 -7.36 34.74
C TYR A 502 -4.10 -8.49 34.23
N GLU A 503 -3.75 -9.72 34.59
CA GLU A 503 -4.48 -10.95 34.27
C GLU A 503 -5.14 -11.54 35.51
N TRP A 504 -6.38 -12.00 35.35
CA TRP A 504 -7.11 -12.72 36.39
C TRP A 504 -7.73 -14.00 35.84
N LYS A 505 -8.54 -14.69 36.58
CA LYS A 505 -9.10 -15.99 36.23
C LYS A 505 -9.58 -16.09 34.80
N ASN A 506 -9.39 -17.26 34.18
CA ASN A 506 -9.83 -17.62 32.84
C ASN A 506 -9.16 -16.85 31.68
N GLN A 507 -7.89 -16.45 31.82
CA GLN A 507 -7.13 -15.72 30.79
C GLN A 507 -7.75 -14.36 30.42
N ASN A 508 -8.47 -13.75 31.35
CA ASN A 508 -8.96 -12.41 31.21
C ASN A 508 -7.86 -11.42 31.56
N ASN A 509 -7.69 -10.39 30.77
CA ASN A 509 -6.71 -9.37 31.07
C ASN A 509 -7.19 -7.96 30.67
N VAL A 510 -6.58 -6.98 31.29
CA VAL A 510 -6.63 -5.58 30.91
C VAL A 510 -5.22 -5.07 30.79
N TYR A 511 -4.99 -4.21 29.82
CA TYR A 511 -3.66 -3.67 29.56
C TYR A 511 -3.71 -2.18 29.19
N ALA A 512 -2.57 -1.51 29.40
CA ALA A 512 -2.29 -0.19 28.89
C ALA A 512 -0.89 -0.17 28.28
N THR A 513 -0.74 0.46 27.13
CA THR A 513 0.55 0.55 26.42
C THR A 513 0.83 1.95 25.92
N VAL A 514 2.13 2.28 25.87
CA VAL A 514 2.66 3.44 25.18
C VAL A 514 3.78 2.96 24.28
N THR A 515 3.68 3.24 23.00
CA THR A 515 4.66 2.81 22.00
C THR A 515 4.94 3.93 21.01
N ARG A 516 6.16 3.98 20.50
CA ARG A 516 6.55 4.83 19.38
C ARG A 516 6.88 3.98 18.17
N GLY A 517 6.36 4.34 17.01
CA GLY A 517 6.68 3.75 15.72
C GLY A 517 7.05 4.81 14.71
N TYR A 518 7.69 4.39 13.62
CA TYR A 518 8.03 5.28 12.53
C TYR A 518 7.88 4.59 11.17
N ARG A 519 7.81 5.40 10.15
CA ARG A 519 7.90 5.01 8.75
C ARG A 519 9.08 5.73 8.12
N SER A 520 9.86 5.02 7.30
CA SER A 520 11.07 5.56 6.70
C SER A 520 10.78 6.69 5.73
N GLY A 521 11.72 7.63 5.63
CA GLY A 521 11.80 8.62 4.57
C GLY A 521 12.33 8.02 3.26
N GLY A 522 12.51 8.84 2.26
CA GLY A 522 13.01 8.40 0.97
C GLY A 522 13.07 9.51 -0.07
N TYR A 523 13.06 9.09 -1.33
CA TYR A 523 13.13 9.95 -2.50
C TYR A 523 11.95 9.74 -3.44
N ASN A 524 11.35 10.84 -3.90
CA ASN A 524 10.30 10.85 -4.92
C ASN A 524 10.93 10.80 -6.31
N ILE A 525 11.14 9.61 -6.86
CA ILE A 525 11.72 9.45 -8.20
C ILE A 525 10.81 9.99 -9.31
N GLN A 526 9.50 9.91 -9.13
CA GLN A 526 8.54 10.45 -10.11
C GLN A 526 8.56 11.98 -10.20
N MET A 527 9.14 12.67 -9.22
CA MET A 527 9.34 14.12 -9.26
C MET A 527 10.31 14.56 -10.39
N PHE A 528 11.16 13.65 -10.85
CA PHE A 528 12.07 13.95 -11.97
C PHE A 528 11.35 14.29 -13.28
N SER A 529 10.13 13.85 -13.46
CA SER A 529 9.30 14.28 -14.62
C SER A 529 9.00 15.77 -14.55
N ASP A 530 8.64 16.30 -13.38
CA ASP A 530 8.39 17.73 -13.16
C ASP A 530 9.69 18.55 -13.26
N LEU A 531 10.76 18.05 -12.65
CA LEU A 531 12.07 18.69 -12.72
C LEU A 531 12.57 18.75 -14.17
N SER A 532 12.38 17.69 -14.94
CA SER A 532 12.74 17.64 -16.35
C SER A 532 11.93 18.63 -17.20
N GLN A 533 10.64 18.79 -16.93
CA GLN A 533 9.84 19.83 -17.63
C GLN A 533 10.33 21.25 -17.28
N THR A 534 10.64 21.50 -16.01
CA THR A 534 11.20 22.80 -15.59
C THR A 534 12.52 23.08 -16.28
N GLU A 535 13.41 22.09 -16.34
CA GLU A 535 14.72 22.21 -16.99
C GLU A 535 14.59 22.35 -18.52
N LEU A 536 13.66 21.65 -19.14
CA LEU A 536 13.37 21.86 -20.56
C LEU A 536 12.97 23.32 -20.83
N THR A 537 12.13 23.91 -19.99
CA THR A 537 11.75 25.31 -20.09
C THR A 537 12.97 26.23 -19.93
N ASN A 538 13.79 26.03 -18.92
CA ASN A 538 15.03 26.78 -18.71
C ASN A 538 15.97 26.64 -19.93
N SER A 539 16.13 25.42 -20.42
CA SER A 539 16.99 25.10 -21.55
C SER A 539 16.48 25.74 -22.87
N MET A 540 15.17 25.73 -23.09
CA MET A 540 14.57 26.43 -24.25
C MET A 540 14.83 27.94 -24.17
N MET A 541 14.66 28.56 -23.00
CA MET A 541 14.95 29.98 -22.79
C MET A 541 16.42 30.29 -22.99
N ASN A 542 17.33 29.44 -22.55
CA ASN A 542 18.77 29.59 -22.78
C ASN A 542 19.12 29.45 -24.22
N ALA A 543 18.55 28.48 -24.95
CA ALA A 543 18.74 28.33 -26.39
C ALA A 543 18.33 29.59 -27.17
N ILE A 544 17.22 30.23 -26.77
CA ILE A 544 16.78 31.49 -27.39
C ILE A 544 17.77 32.62 -27.06
N LYS A 545 18.30 32.72 -25.84
CA LYS A 545 19.32 33.73 -25.48
C LYS A 545 20.65 33.52 -26.16
N GLU A 546 21.02 32.30 -26.49
CA GLU A 546 22.23 31.92 -27.19
C GLU A 546 22.07 31.96 -28.72
N SER A 547 20.84 32.09 -29.21
CA SER A 547 20.52 32.13 -30.63
C SER A 547 21.23 33.29 -31.33
N PRO A 548 21.99 33.04 -32.45
CA PRO A 548 22.66 34.08 -33.18
C PRO A 548 21.69 35.12 -33.78
N THR A 549 20.47 34.70 -34.08
CA THR A 549 19.46 35.53 -34.74
C THR A 549 18.52 36.26 -33.79
N ILE A 550 18.49 35.87 -32.49
CA ILE A 550 17.61 36.47 -31.47
C ILE A 550 18.42 37.03 -30.31
N GLY A 551 18.88 36.20 -29.40
CA GLY A 551 19.56 36.65 -28.21
C GLY A 551 20.96 37.22 -28.43
N GLN A 552 21.65 36.81 -29.49
CA GLN A 552 22.96 37.32 -29.89
C GLN A 552 22.88 38.30 -31.09
N ASP A 553 21.67 38.75 -31.46
CA ASP A 553 21.50 39.80 -32.46
C ASP A 553 22.28 41.07 -32.03
N ALA A 554 23.07 41.60 -32.94
CA ALA A 554 23.99 42.70 -32.67
C ALA A 554 23.31 43.99 -32.20
N THR A 555 22.04 44.21 -32.61
CA THR A 555 21.29 45.43 -32.30
C THR A 555 20.38 45.24 -31.08
N TRP A 556 19.67 44.12 -31.02
CA TRP A 556 18.58 43.94 -30.08
C TRP A 556 18.80 42.79 -29.05
N GLY A 557 19.83 41.98 -29.26
CA GLY A 557 20.06 40.77 -28.43
C GLY A 557 20.10 41.04 -26.93
N ALA A 558 20.89 42.05 -26.50
CA ALA A 558 21.00 42.40 -25.08
C ALA A 558 19.67 42.87 -24.49
N THR A 559 18.88 43.62 -25.27
CA THR A 559 17.55 44.06 -24.86
C THR A 559 16.57 42.90 -24.70
N ILE A 560 16.59 41.98 -25.67
CA ILE A 560 15.73 40.79 -25.64
C ILE A 560 16.06 39.89 -24.47
N ILE A 561 17.34 39.59 -24.20
CA ILE A 561 17.79 38.80 -23.05
C ILE A 561 17.28 39.41 -21.76
N LYS A 562 17.45 40.72 -21.58
CA LYS A 562 16.98 41.45 -20.38
C LYS A 562 15.45 41.35 -20.23
N MET A 563 14.71 41.51 -21.31
CA MET A 563 13.29 41.38 -21.30
C MET A 563 12.86 39.96 -20.95
N MET A 564 13.48 38.95 -21.56
CA MET A 564 13.18 37.52 -21.25
C MET A 564 13.50 37.14 -19.82
N ASP A 565 14.63 37.60 -19.28
CA ASP A 565 15.00 37.36 -17.87
C ASP A 565 13.98 37.95 -16.90
N GLN A 566 13.36 39.11 -17.25
CA GLN A 566 12.32 39.73 -16.44
C GLN A 566 10.95 39.07 -16.59
N MET A 567 10.62 38.60 -17.78
CA MET A 567 9.30 38.05 -18.11
C MET A 567 9.19 36.54 -17.86
N VAL A 568 10.25 35.80 -18.17
CA VAL A 568 10.37 34.35 -18.00
C VAL A 568 11.64 34.03 -17.25
N PRO A 569 11.74 34.37 -15.95
CA PRO A 569 12.93 34.10 -15.16
C PRO A 569 13.20 32.61 -15.07
N ALA A 570 14.46 32.19 -15.14
CA ALA A 570 14.85 30.82 -14.91
C ALA A 570 14.41 30.36 -13.52
N LYS A 571 13.80 29.20 -13.45
CA LYS A 571 13.40 28.60 -12.17
C LYS A 571 14.59 27.83 -11.60
N GLU A 572 14.91 28.11 -10.36
CA GLU A 572 15.93 27.34 -9.64
C GLU A 572 15.44 25.90 -9.39
N ILE A 573 16.30 24.95 -9.67
CA ILE A 573 16.02 23.52 -9.47
C ILE A 573 16.96 23.00 -8.40
N ASN A 574 16.38 22.54 -7.29
CA ASN A 574 17.10 21.84 -6.24
C ASN A 574 16.58 20.40 -6.15
N VAL A 575 17.35 19.47 -6.75
CA VAL A 575 16.97 18.04 -6.79
C VAL A 575 16.78 17.48 -5.37
N LYS A 576 17.63 17.83 -4.42
CA LYS A 576 17.57 17.32 -3.05
C LYS A 576 16.27 17.72 -2.37
N THR A 577 15.94 18.99 -2.34
CA THR A 577 14.73 19.49 -1.65
C THR A 577 13.44 19.07 -2.35
N SER A 578 13.47 18.97 -3.68
CA SER A 578 12.29 18.58 -4.46
C SER A 578 11.96 17.09 -4.37
N THR A 579 12.96 16.23 -4.15
CA THR A 579 12.77 14.78 -4.19
C THR A 579 12.73 14.11 -2.83
N THR A 580 13.29 14.73 -1.79
CA THR A 580 13.43 14.12 -0.46
C THR A 580 12.16 14.31 0.37
N TYR A 581 11.70 13.25 1.03
CA TYR A 581 10.71 13.31 2.09
C TYR A 581 11.25 12.69 3.38
N LYS A 582 10.79 13.21 4.51
CA LYS A 582 11.27 12.86 5.86
C LYS A 582 10.57 11.62 6.40
N PRO A 583 11.20 10.92 7.36
CA PRO A 583 10.52 9.93 8.17
C PRO A 583 9.29 10.52 8.87
N GLU A 584 8.29 9.70 9.04
CA GLU A 584 7.09 9.98 9.82
C GLU A 584 7.15 9.15 11.09
N TYR A 585 6.73 9.70 12.23
CA TYR A 585 6.65 8.95 13.46
C TYR A 585 5.37 9.22 14.23
N SER A 586 4.97 8.26 15.05
CA SER A 586 3.74 8.33 15.84
C SER A 586 3.95 7.78 17.24
N TRP A 587 3.36 8.44 18.22
CA TRP A 587 3.14 7.91 19.56
C TRP A 587 1.76 7.31 19.64
N ASN A 588 1.69 6.06 20.09
CA ASN A 588 0.44 5.32 20.29
C ASN A 588 0.22 5.07 21.78
N TYR A 589 -0.93 5.51 22.28
CA TYR A 589 -1.43 5.26 23.63
C TYR A 589 -2.65 4.38 23.51
N GLU A 590 -2.65 3.24 24.18
CA GLU A 590 -3.71 2.26 24.05
C GLU A 590 -4.08 1.67 25.42
N VAL A 591 -5.38 1.49 25.63
CA VAL A 591 -5.95 0.70 26.73
C VAL A 591 -6.84 -0.35 26.12
N GLY A 592 -6.72 -1.59 26.57
CA GLY A 592 -7.51 -2.69 26.03
C GLY A 592 -7.74 -3.82 27.00
N SER A 593 -8.52 -4.78 26.55
CA SER A 593 -8.90 -5.94 27.33
C SER A 593 -9.16 -7.14 26.43
N HIS A 594 -8.69 -8.30 26.88
CA HIS A 594 -9.02 -9.59 26.27
C HIS A 594 -9.82 -10.38 27.31
N LEU A 595 -11.06 -10.70 26.98
CA LEU A 595 -12.00 -11.34 27.87
C LEU A 595 -12.47 -12.69 27.31
N THR A 596 -12.50 -13.69 28.16
CA THR A 596 -13.10 -14.99 27.91
C THR A 596 -14.25 -15.16 28.91
N LEU A 597 -15.48 -15.12 28.39
CA LEU A 597 -16.71 -15.06 29.13
C LEU A 597 -17.59 -16.27 28.82
N TRP A 598 -18.68 -16.43 29.56
CA TRP A 598 -19.69 -17.46 29.30
C TRP A 598 -19.05 -18.85 29.18
N GLU A 599 -18.23 -19.21 30.19
CA GLU A 599 -17.52 -20.50 30.24
C GLU A 599 -16.70 -20.85 28.98
N GLY A 600 -16.05 -19.82 28.41
CA GLY A 600 -15.23 -19.97 27.21
C GLY A 600 -16.01 -19.92 25.88
N ARG A 601 -17.33 -19.67 25.94
CA ARG A 601 -18.19 -19.60 24.74
C ARG A 601 -18.27 -18.20 24.10
N LEU A 602 -17.87 -17.16 24.83
CA LEU A 602 -17.84 -15.78 24.34
C LEU A 602 -16.44 -15.19 24.56
N TRP A 603 -15.83 -14.75 23.47
CA TRP A 603 -14.58 -14.00 23.49
C TRP A 603 -14.85 -12.55 23.08
N ALA A 604 -14.32 -11.65 23.88
CA ALA A 604 -14.46 -10.22 23.66
C ALA A 604 -13.08 -9.56 23.75
N ASP A 605 -12.70 -8.85 22.71
CA ASP A 605 -11.48 -8.05 22.66
C ASP A 605 -11.89 -6.59 22.46
N LEU A 606 -11.46 -5.72 23.36
CA LEU A 606 -11.79 -4.30 23.40
C LEU A 606 -10.51 -3.49 23.42
N ALA A 607 -10.48 -2.37 22.71
CA ALA A 607 -9.40 -1.42 22.77
C ALA A 607 -9.89 0.01 22.55
N ALA A 608 -9.23 0.96 23.20
CA ALA A 608 -9.33 2.37 22.92
C ALA A 608 -7.92 2.92 22.69
N PHE A 609 -7.74 3.80 21.73
CA PHE A 609 -6.43 4.29 21.33
C PHE A 609 -6.44 5.80 21.09
N TYR A 610 -5.26 6.39 21.26
CA TYR A 610 -4.92 7.74 20.85
C TYR A 610 -3.55 7.72 20.19
N MET A 611 -3.44 8.28 18.97
CA MET A 611 -2.19 8.37 18.22
C MET A 611 -1.90 9.83 17.85
N ASP A 612 -0.68 10.28 18.13
CA ASP A 612 -0.16 11.58 17.73
C ASP A 612 0.93 11.35 16.67
N THR A 613 0.68 11.83 15.45
CA THR A 613 1.55 11.61 14.30
C THR A 613 2.20 12.92 13.88
N ARG A 614 3.51 12.86 13.64
CA ARG A 614 4.37 13.96 13.23
C ARG A 614 4.98 13.69 11.86
N ASP A 615 5.18 14.75 11.08
CA ASP A 615 5.71 14.66 9.71
C ASP A 615 4.94 13.65 8.85
N GLN A 616 3.61 13.64 8.97
CA GLN A 616 2.76 12.67 8.31
C GLN A 616 2.99 12.64 6.81
N GLN A 617 3.22 11.45 6.28
CA GLN A 617 3.42 11.23 4.85
C GLN A 617 2.08 11.04 4.14
N LEU A 618 1.81 11.87 3.16
CA LEU A 618 0.64 11.79 2.29
C LEU A 618 1.08 11.61 0.83
N SER A 619 0.29 10.89 0.07
CA SER A 619 0.48 10.72 -1.37
C SER A 619 -0.41 11.67 -2.14
N GLN A 620 0.18 12.42 -3.06
CA GLN A 620 -0.53 13.26 -4.01
C GLN A 620 0.11 13.17 -5.40
N PHE A 621 -0.59 13.63 -6.43
CA PHE A 621 0.06 13.85 -7.72
C PHE A 621 0.99 15.04 -7.66
N ALA A 622 2.10 14.97 -8.39
CA ALA A 622 2.92 16.12 -8.70
C ALA A 622 2.08 17.18 -9.42
N GLU A 623 2.52 18.44 -9.40
CA GLU A 623 1.75 19.56 -9.98
C GLU A 623 1.46 19.35 -11.47
N SER A 624 2.38 18.76 -12.21
CA SER A 624 2.20 18.41 -13.63
C SER A 624 1.19 17.30 -13.89
N GLY A 625 0.83 16.52 -12.89
CA GLY A 625 0.04 15.30 -13.04
C GLY A 625 0.83 14.08 -13.57
N LEU A 626 2.12 14.22 -13.80
CA LEU A 626 2.96 13.18 -14.44
C LEU A 626 3.42 12.08 -13.49
N GLY A 627 3.23 12.22 -12.21
CA GLY A 627 3.63 11.21 -11.24
C GLY A 627 3.05 11.45 -9.87
N ARG A 628 3.19 10.45 -9.02
CA ARG A 628 2.80 10.54 -7.62
C ARG A 628 4.01 10.78 -6.73
N ILE A 629 3.83 11.63 -5.76
CA ILE A 629 4.86 11.97 -4.79
C ILE A 629 4.34 11.81 -3.37
N THR A 630 5.27 11.61 -2.44
CA THR A 630 5.02 11.68 -1.00
C THR A 630 5.44 13.04 -0.50
N ILE A 631 4.58 13.67 0.28
CA ILE A 631 4.86 14.91 1.02
C ILE A 631 4.71 14.69 2.51
N ASN A 632 5.35 15.51 3.32
CA ASN A 632 5.15 15.53 4.76
C ASN A 632 4.14 16.63 5.12
N ALA A 633 3.01 16.22 5.71
CA ALA A 633 1.92 17.11 6.11
C ALA A 633 1.96 17.35 7.61
N GLY A 634 2.79 18.17 8.13
CA GLY A 634 2.86 18.57 9.53
C GLY A 634 2.44 17.50 10.55
N LYS A 635 1.27 17.68 11.18
CA LYS A 635 0.80 16.83 12.28
C LYS A 635 -0.63 16.37 12.10
N SER A 636 -0.92 15.18 12.58
CA SER A 636 -2.28 14.68 12.73
C SER A 636 -2.47 13.95 14.05
N ARG A 637 -3.71 13.79 14.44
CA ARG A 637 -4.11 12.95 15.56
C ARG A 637 -5.18 11.96 15.12
N SER A 638 -5.16 10.80 15.73
CA SER A 638 -6.16 9.77 15.52
C SER A 638 -6.53 9.17 16.87
N TYR A 639 -7.81 9.03 17.15
CA TYR A 639 -8.29 8.31 18.31
C TYR A 639 -9.57 7.55 17.98
N GLY A 640 -9.83 6.52 18.75
CA GLY A 640 -11.02 5.71 18.52
C GLY A 640 -11.10 4.51 19.44
N ALA A 641 -11.99 3.61 19.08
CA ALA A 641 -12.27 2.40 19.82
C ALA A 641 -12.48 1.21 18.87
N GLU A 642 -12.22 0.03 19.40
CA GLU A 642 -12.34 -1.24 18.68
C GLU A 642 -13.00 -2.27 19.59
N ALA A 643 -13.87 -3.09 19.00
CA ALA A 643 -14.47 -4.23 19.67
C ALA A 643 -14.56 -5.41 18.71
N SER A 644 -14.18 -6.58 19.19
CA SER A 644 -14.34 -7.85 18.47
C SER A 644 -15.00 -8.87 19.39
N LEU A 645 -16.06 -9.50 18.92
CA LEU A 645 -16.83 -10.49 19.66
C LEU A 645 -16.90 -11.78 18.86
N ARG A 646 -16.69 -12.91 19.51
CA ARG A 646 -16.92 -14.24 18.96
C ARG A 646 -17.71 -15.06 19.96
N ALA A 647 -18.79 -15.68 19.52
CA ALA A 647 -19.66 -16.45 20.38
C ALA A 647 -20.03 -17.80 19.75
N SER A 648 -19.84 -18.88 20.51
CA SER A 648 -20.48 -20.18 20.23
C SER A 648 -21.82 -20.23 20.96
N VAL A 649 -22.90 -19.84 20.24
CA VAL A 649 -24.23 -19.72 20.82
C VAL A 649 -24.83 -21.10 21.13
N THR A 650 -24.72 -22.00 20.15
CA THR A 650 -25.04 -23.42 20.30
C THR A 650 -23.91 -24.27 19.72
N LYS A 651 -24.05 -25.58 19.69
CA LYS A 651 -23.12 -26.48 19.00
C LYS A 651 -23.06 -26.23 17.51
N GLU A 652 -24.17 -25.78 16.94
CA GLU A 652 -24.36 -25.55 15.52
C GLU A 652 -24.14 -24.09 15.10
N LEU A 653 -24.45 -23.14 16.01
CA LEU A 653 -24.47 -21.70 15.70
C LEU A 653 -23.30 -20.98 16.32
N SER A 654 -22.46 -20.38 15.48
CA SER A 654 -21.40 -19.44 15.86
C SER A 654 -21.68 -18.07 15.26
N LEU A 655 -21.44 -17.02 16.04
CA LEU A 655 -21.60 -15.64 15.64
C LEU A 655 -20.30 -14.86 15.89
N ASN A 656 -20.01 -13.90 15.01
CA ASN A 656 -18.91 -12.95 15.22
C ASN A 656 -19.35 -11.56 14.85
N ALA A 657 -18.79 -10.57 15.55
CA ALA A 657 -18.96 -9.16 15.25
C ALA A 657 -17.66 -8.41 15.53
N SER A 658 -17.28 -7.52 14.63
CA SER A 658 -16.15 -6.62 14.84
C SER A 658 -16.56 -5.20 14.47
N TYR A 659 -16.21 -4.24 15.29
CA TYR A 659 -16.49 -2.83 15.06
C TYR A 659 -15.26 -2.00 15.37
N GLY A 660 -14.99 -1.03 14.51
CA GLY A 660 -13.96 -0.03 14.71
C GLY A 660 -14.49 1.38 14.46
N TYR A 661 -14.10 2.30 15.32
CA TYR A 661 -14.31 3.74 15.15
C TYR A 661 -12.97 4.45 15.15
N THR A 662 -12.75 5.33 14.18
CA THR A 662 -11.55 6.16 14.09
C THR A 662 -11.94 7.60 13.75
N TYR A 663 -11.48 8.52 14.58
CA TYR A 663 -11.51 9.95 14.33
C TYR A 663 -10.08 10.42 14.06
N ALA A 664 -9.75 10.69 12.79
CA ALA A 664 -8.42 11.12 12.37
C ALA A 664 -8.49 12.47 11.67
N THR A 665 -7.80 13.48 12.21
CA THR A 665 -7.79 14.84 11.68
C THR A 665 -6.40 15.44 11.68
N PHE A 666 -6.14 16.36 10.74
CA PHE A 666 -4.94 17.17 10.75
C PHE A 666 -5.01 18.19 11.90
N THR A 667 -3.89 18.37 12.59
CA THR A 667 -3.74 19.36 13.67
C THR A 667 -2.78 20.48 13.30
N ASP A 668 -1.93 20.28 12.30
CA ASP A 668 -1.00 21.25 11.77
C ASP A 668 -0.66 20.89 10.31
N TYR A 669 -1.51 21.36 9.40
CA TYR A 669 -1.28 21.16 7.97
C TYR A 669 -1.78 22.39 7.21
N VAL A 670 -0.84 23.35 7.01
CA VAL A 670 -1.09 24.61 6.30
C VAL A 670 -0.10 24.72 5.15
N ILE A 671 -0.58 24.97 3.96
CA ILE A 671 0.25 25.26 2.78
C ILE A 671 0.35 26.76 2.62
N THR A 672 1.59 27.26 2.51
CA THR A 672 1.88 28.68 2.30
C THR A 672 2.73 28.87 1.05
N GLU A 673 2.47 29.91 0.30
CA GLU A 673 3.29 30.36 -0.82
C GLU A 673 4.00 31.66 -0.44
N GLY A 674 5.31 31.74 -0.70
CA GLY A 674 6.10 32.95 -0.54
C GLY A 674 5.70 33.98 -1.58
N GLN A 675 5.53 35.24 -1.16
CA GLN A 675 5.27 36.37 -2.05
C GLN A 675 6.54 37.14 -2.36
N LYS A 676 6.56 37.90 -3.46
CA LYS A 676 7.70 38.71 -3.90
C LYS A 676 8.13 39.79 -2.88
N ASP A 677 7.26 40.13 -1.95
CA ASP A 677 7.54 41.09 -0.86
C ASP A 677 8.14 40.45 0.40
N GLY A 678 8.43 39.15 0.36
CA GLY A 678 8.94 38.37 1.49
C GLY A 678 7.85 37.91 2.47
N SER A 679 6.59 38.22 2.24
CA SER A 679 5.46 37.69 3.02
C SER A 679 5.07 36.30 2.54
N SER A 680 4.36 35.53 3.38
CA SER A 680 3.77 34.23 3.03
C SER A 680 2.25 34.35 2.96
N LYS A 681 1.66 33.89 1.88
CA LYS A 681 0.22 33.79 1.74
C LYS A 681 -0.22 32.35 2.03
N VAL A 682 -1.18 32.17 2.90
CA VAL A 682 -1.82 30.85 3.12
C VAL A 682 -2.64 30.51 1.87
N THR A 683 -2.28 29.42 1.21
CA THR A 683 -2.97 28.92 0.01
C THR A 683 -3.95 27.82 0.35
N ALA A 684 -3.69 27.01 1.40
CA ALA A 684 -4.62 26.01 1.91
C ALA A 684 -4.40 25.79 3.41
N ASP A 685 -5.50 25.66 4.15
CA ASP A 685 -5.53 25.28 5.56
C ASP A 685 -6.39 24.05 5.74
N TYR A 686 -5.76 22.93 6.10
CA TYR A 686 -6.43 21.64 6.31
C TYR A 686 -6.60 21.28 7.79
N ASN A 687 -6.29 22.19 8.71
CA ASN A 687 -6.46 21.96 10.13
C ASN A 687 -7.92 21.61 10.46
N GLY A 688 -8.13 20.56 11.24
CA GLY A 688 -9.45 20.06 11.58
C GLY A 688 -10.13 19.22 10.48
N LYS A 689 -9.56 19.15 9.28
CA LYS A 689 -10.04 18.26 8.21
C LYS A 689 -9.68 16.82 8.50
N TYR A 690 -10.54 15.91 8.04
CA TYR A 690 -10.29 14.48 8.16
C TYR A 690 -9.14 14.03 7.28
N VAL A 691 -8.32 13.15 7.82
CA VAL A 691 -7.25 12.48 7.04
C VAL A 691 -7.89 11.59 5.97
N PRO A 692 -7.48 11.72 4.69
CA PRO A 692 -8.01 10.90 3.60
C PRO A 692 -7.74 9.40 3.79
N PHE A 693 -8.60 8.56 3.19
CA PHE A 693 -8.51 7.09 3.19
C PHE A 693 -8.72 6.43 4.55
N VAL A 694 -9.28 7.13 5.49
CA VAL A 694 -9.56 6.61 6.84
C VAL A 694 -11.07 6.48 7.02
N PRO A 695 -11.64 5.26 7.05
CA PRO A 695 -13.05 5.11 7.37
C PRO A 695 -13.31 5.50 8.82
N LYS A 696 -14.38 6.25 9.05
CA LYS A 696 -14.84 6.55 10.41
C LYS A 696 -15.29 5.31 11.15
N HIS A 697 -15.95 4.42 10.44
CA HIS A 697 -16.51 3.17 10.97
C HIS A 697 -16.11 2.01 10.09
N THR A 698 -15.76 0.91 10.72
CA THR A 698 -15.65 -0.41 10.10
C THR A 698 -16.54 -1.37 10.85
N LEU A 699 -17.22 -2.26 10.14
CA LEU A 699 -18.13 -3.24 10.75
C LEU A 699 -18.02 -4.56 10.01
N ASN A 700 -17.91 -5.63 10.76
CA ASN A 700 -18.10 -6.99 10.29
C ASN A 700 -19.09 -7.70 11.21
N ILE A 701 -20.12 -8.31 10.64
CA ILE A 701 -21.04 -9.18 11.37
C ILE A 701 -21.14 -10.46 10.57
N GLY A 702 -20.86 -11.58 11.20
CA GLY A 702 -20.89 -12.90 10.56
C GLY A 702 -21.56 -13.94 11.41
N GLY A 703 -22.02 -14.98 10.74
CA GLY A 703 -22.60 -16.15 11.38
C GLY A 703 -22.34 -17.41 10.59
N GLU A 704 -22.22 -18.50 11.32
CA GLU A 704 -22.08 -19.84 10.78
C GLU A 704 -23.09 -20.76 11.45
N TYR A 705 -23.80 -21.53 10.64
CA TYR A 705 -24.70 -22.58 11.11
C TYR A 705 -24.29 -23.92 10.47
N ALA A 706 -23.83 -24.85 11.30
CA ALA A 706 -23.34 -26.16 10.88
C ALA A 706 -24.38 -27.24 11.20
N ILE A 707 -24.85 -27.94 10.19
CA ILE A 707 -25.82 -29.01 10.28
C ILE A 707 -25.09 -30.34 10.09
N THR A 708 -25.05 -31.19 11.09
CA THR A 708 -24.58 -32.57 10.95
C THR A 708 -25.71 -33.40 10.36
N CYS A 709 -25.45 -34.06 9.23
CA CYS A 709 -26.45 -34.81 8.50
C CYS A 709 -26.64 -36.21 9.07
N SER A 710 -27.78 -36.82 8.76
CA SER A 710 -28.05 -38.20 9.12
C SER A 710 -27.03 -39.15 8.46
N PRO A 711 -26.67 -40.28 9.08
CA PRO A 711 -25.79 -41.30 8.48
C PRO A 711 -26.28 -41.88 7.15
N ARG A 712 -27.56 -41.67 6.78
CA ARG A 712 -28.14 -42.06 5.49
C ARG A 712 -27.98 -40.97 4.42
N SER A 713 -27.56 -39.78 4.77
CA SER A 713 -27.33 -38.68 3.83
C SER A 713 -26.04 -38.90 3.04
N ILE A 714 -25.99 -38.38 1.82
CA ILE A 714 -24.79 -38.33 0.99
C ILE A 714 -23.77 -37.34 1.63
N PHE A 715 -24.29 -36.30 2.30
CA PHE A 715 -23.47 -35.27 2.96
C PHE A 715 -23.31 -35.63 4.44
N ASP A 716 -22.06 -35.47 4.93
CA ASP A 716 -21.76 -35.62 6.34
C ASP A 716 -22.18 -34.35 7.10
N ARG A 717 -21.94 -33.20 6.49
CA ARG A 717 -22.20 -31.91 7.12
C ARG A 717 -22.54 -30.87 6.07
N VAL A 718 -23.44 -29.95 6.42
CA VAL A 718 -23.78 -28.77 5.64
C VAL A 718 -23.48 -27.52 6.51
N VAL A 719 -22.68 -26.60 6.02
CA VAL A 719 -22.31 -25.40 6.74
C VAL A 719 -22.81 -24.19 5.97
N LEU A 720 -23.65 -23.39 6.61
CA LEU A 720 -24.17 -22.14 6.07
C LEU A 720 -23.40 -20.99 6.72
N GLN A 721 -22.83 -20.10 5.91
CA GLN A 721 -22.07 -18.95 6.37
C GLN A 721 -22.59 -17.69 5.70
N ALA A 722 -22.74 -16.63 6.48
CA ALA A 722 -23.06 -15.30 5.96
C ALA A 722 -22.26 -14.27 6.72
N ASN A 723 -21.76 -13.25 6.04
CA ASN A 723 -21.14 -12.12 6.68
C ASN A 723 -21.43 -10.82 5.95
N TYR A 724 -21.55 -9.77 6.72
CA TYR A 724 -21.75 -8.40 6.27
C TYR A 724 -20.52 -7.59 6.63
N ASN A 725 -19.81 -7.04 5.64
CA ASN A 725 -18.63 -6.21 5.78
C ASN A 725 -18.94 -4.79 5.36
N ALA A 726 -18.66 -3.84 6.21
CA ALA A 726 -18.99 -2.45 5.97
C ALA A 726 -17.86 -1.50 6.39
N ALA A 727 -17.75 -0.38 5.70
CA ALA A 727 -16.81 0.69 5.99
C ALA A 727 -17.39 2.05 5.58
N GLY A 728 -16.89 3.12 6.19
CA GLY A 728 -17.22 4.51 5.84
C GLY A 728 -17.54 5.35 7.09
N ARG A 729 -17.71 6.62 6.96
CA ARG A 729 -17.49 7.49 5.80
C ARG A 729 -15.99 7.59 5.52
N ILE A 730 -15.59 7.62 4.24
CA ILE A 730 -14.20 7.75 3.81
C ILE A 730 -14.10 9.04 2.99
N TYR A 731 -13.23 9.95 3.38
CA TYR A 731 -12.89 11.12 2.57
C TYR A 731 -11.71 10.79 1.67
N TRP A 732 -11.76 11.26 0.42
CA TRP A 732 -10.73 10.96 -0.57
C TRP A 732 -9.74 12.10 -0.79
N THR A 733 -10.08 13.31 -0.34
CA THR A 733 -9.31 14.53 -0.53
C THR A 733 -9.03 15.22 0.79
N GLU A 734 -7.98 16.02 0.85
CA GLU A 734 -7.63 16.82 2.04
C GLU A 734 -8.68 17.88 2.36
N GLN A 735 -9.38 18.42 1.35
CA GLN A 735 -10.50 19.37 1.52
C GLN A 735 -11.74 18.71 2.11
N ASN A 736 -11.82 17.39 2.04
CA ASN A 736 -12.99 16.59 2.41
C ASN A 736 -14.25 16.86 1.55
N ASP A 737 -14.07 17.30 0.31
CA ASP A 737 -15.14 17.60 -0.62
C ASP A 737 -15.67 16.38 -1.38
N VAL A 738 -14.89 15.30 -1.47
CA VAL A 738 -15.28 14.02 -2.08
C VAL A 738 -15.18 12.91 -1.06
N SER A 739 -16.25 12.13 -0.92
CA SER A 739 -16.29 11.04 0.06
C SER A 739 -17.13 9.87 -0.42
N GLN A 740 -16.84 8.69 0.11
CA GLN A 740 -17.71 7.52 0.08
C GLN A 740 -18.46 7.46 1.41
N SER A 741 -19.79 7.48 1.35
CA SER A 741 -20.62 7.27 2.55
C SER A 741 -20.46 5.84 3.07
N PHE A 742 -20.96 5.58 4.28
CA PHE A 742 -20.97 4.24 4.84
C PHE A 742 -21.65 3.25 3.88
N TYR A 743 -20.97 2.16 3.55
CA TYR A 743 -21.46 1.10 2.68
C TYR A 743 -21.13 -0.27 3.26
N GLY A 744 -21.87 -1.28 2.86
CA GLY A 744 -21.60 -2.65 3.24
C GLY A 744 -21.95 -3.64 2.14
N THR A 745 -21.27 -4.76 2.15
CA THR A 745 -21.48 -5.89 1.24
C THR A 745 -21.86 -7.13 2.01
N LEU A 746 -22.84 -7.86 1.51
CA LEU A 746 -23.26 -9.15 2.05
C LEU A 746 -22.61 -10.27 1.26
N ASN A 747 -21.96 -11.20 1.96
CA ASN A 747 -21.38 -12.40 1.38
C ASN A 747 -22.05 -13.63 1.96
N TRP A 748 -22.22 -14.67 1.13
CA TRP A 748 -22.82 -15.93 1.49
C TRP A 748 -21.96 -17.10 1.04
N ARG A 749 -21.91 -18.17 1.85
CA ARG A 749 -21.26 -19.41 1.48
C ARG A 749 -22.01 -20.60 2.07
N THR A 750 -22.16 -21.64 1.27
CA THR A 750 -22.69 -22.94 1.69
C THR A 750 -21.65 -24.01 1.37
N ASN A 751 -21.20 -24.74 2.38
CA ASN A 751 -20.28 -25.86 2.22
C ASN A 751 -21.02 -27.17 2.39
N LEU A 752 -20.84 -28.07 1.44
CA LEU A 752 -21.34 -29.45 1.47
C LEU A 752 -20.14 -30.37 1.66
N GLU A 753 -20.02 -30.99 2.82
CA GLU A 753 -18.91 -31.87 3.17
C GLU A 753 -19.27 -33.35 2.93
N ILE A 754 -18.40 -34.08 2.24
CA ILE A 754 -18.54 -35.50 1.88
C ILE A 754 -17.17 -36.16 2.10
N GLY A 755 -16.97 -36.84 3.22
CA GLY A 755 -15.67 -37.44 3.56
C GLY A 755 -14.55 -36.40 3.51
N ASP A 756 -13.58 -36.64 2.65
CA ASP A 756 -12.44 -35.75 2.42
C ASP A 756 -12.67 -34.71 1.31
N ALA A 757 -13.87 -34.63 0.78
CA ALA A 757 -14.26 -33.66 -0.24
C ALA A 757 -15.23 -32.61 0.31
N MET A 758 -15.16 -31.42 -0.25
CA MET A 758 -16.07 -30.32 0.07
C MET A 758 -16.43 -29.57 -1.21
N ILE A 759 -17.72 -29.40 -1.44
CA ILE A 759 -18.26 -28.53 -2.49
C ILE A 759 -18.80 -27.27 -1.83
N SER A 760 -18.41 -26.11 -2.31
CA SER A 760 -18.87 -24.83 -1.78
C SER A 760 -19.55 -24.00 -2.85
N PHE A 761 -20.73 -23.50 -2.56
CA PHE A 761 -21.41 -22.47 -3.35
C PHE A 761 -21.28 -21.14 -2.61
N TRP A 762 -20.92 -20.08 -3.32
CA TRP A 762 -20.72 -18.79 -2.69
C TRP A 762 -21.21 -17.63 -3.54
N ALA A 763 -21.53 -16.53 -2.86
CA ALA A 763 -21.84 -15.25 -3.45
C ALA A 763 -21.07 -14.16 -2.74
N ARG A 764 -20.53 -13.20 -3.48
CA ARG A 764 -19.91 -11.97 -2.97
C ARG A 764 -20.72 -10.78 -3.41
N ASN A 765 -20.80 -9.77 -2.54
CA ASN A 765 -21.61 -8.59 -2.78
C ASN A 765 -23.01 -8.96 -3.28
N PHE A 766 -23.65 -9.86 -2.55
CA PHE A 766 -24.94 -10.47 -2.94
C PHE A 766 -26.04 -9.42 -3.15
N LEU A 767 -25.98 -8.29 -2.46
CA LEU A 767 -26.91 -7.17 -2.63
C LEU A 767 -26.52 -6.25 -3.79
N ASN A 768 -25.45 -6.58 -4.53
CA ASN A 768 -24.94 -5.81 -5.65
C ASN A 768 -24.75 -4.32 -5.32
N LYS A 769 -24.16 -4.04 -4.14
CA LYS A 769 -23.94 -2.68 -3.68
C LYS A 769 -22.89 -1.99 -4.55
N ASP A 770 -23.23 -0.85 -5.12
CA ASP A 770 -22.28 0.03 -5.82
C ASP A 770 -21.62 0.97 -4.81
N TYR A 771 -20.28 1.06 -4.85
CA TYR A 771 -19.48 1.91 -3.98
C TYR A 771 -18.13 2.25 -4.62
N ALA A 772 -17.53 3.37 -4.19
CA ALA A 772 -16.18 3.72 -4.57
C ALA A 772 -15.16 2.93 -3.73
N ALA A 773 -14.33 2.16 -4.40
CA ALA A 773 -13.20 1.48 -3.77
C ALA A 773 -11.96 2.38 -3.66
N PHE A 774 -11.90 3.42 -4.49
CA PHE A 774 -10.83 4.39 -4.55
C PHE A 774 -11.23 5.60 -5.39
N TYR A 775 -10.76 6.78 -5.03
CA TYR A 775 -10.92 8.02 -5.79
C TYR A 775 -9.64 8.85 -5.72
N PHE A 776 -9.34 9.54 -6.79
CA PHE A 776 -8.24 10.49 -6.85
C PHE A 776 -8.49 11.59 -7.88
N GLU A 777 -7.71 12.65 -7.80
CA GLU A 777 -7.75 13.79 -8.70
C GLU A 777 -6.39 14.00 -9.37
N THR A 778 -6.39 14.27 -10.64
CA THR A 778 -5.21 14.66 -11.43
C THR A 778 -5.61 15.56 -12.57
N MET A 779 -4.77 16.57 -12.88
CA MET A 779 -5.00 17.52 -13.98
C MET A 779 -6.43 18.10 -13.99
N ASN A 780 -6.91 18.49 -12.81
CA ASN A 780 -8.26 19.05 -12.56
C ASN A 780 -9.42 18.09 -12.92
N LYS A 781 -9.15 16.79 -13.04
CA LYS A 781 -10.14 15.74 -13.32
C LYS A 781 -10.21 14.75 -12.19
N GLY A 782 -11.41 14.26 -11.89
CA GLY A 782 -11.65 13.23 -10.90
C GLY A 782 -11.78 11.84 -11.55
N PHE A 783 -11.25 10.83 -10.86
CA PHE A 783 -11.31 9.43 -11.29
C PHE A 783 -11.64 8.53 -10.12
N MET A 784 -12.47 7.52 -10.36
CA MET A 784 -12.95 6.61 -9.35
C MET A 784 -12.81 5.16 -9.81
N GLN A 785 -12.31 4.31 -8.93
CA GLN A 785 -12.46 2.86 -9.08
C GLN A 785 -13.67 2.40 -8.29
N LYS A 786 -14.55 1.65 -8.94
CA LYS A 786 -15.71 1.03 -8.29
C LYS A 786 -15.32 -0.27 -7.59
N GLY A 787 -16.06 -0.62 -6.56
CA GLY A 787 -16.05 -1.95 -5.98
C GLY A 787 -16.52 -3.01 -6.99
N ARG A 788 -16.08 -4.25 -6.79
CA ARG A 788 -16.50 -5.35 -7.67
C ARG A 788 -18.00 -5.61 -7.52
N PRO A 789 -18.71 -5.87 -8.65
CA PRO A 789 -20.12 -6.18 -8.63
C PRO A 789 -20.40 -7.55 -7.99
N MET A 790 -21.67 -7.92 -7.88
CA MET A 790 -22.10 -9.24 -7.40
C MET A 790 -21.44 -10.37 -8.18
N GLN A 791 -20.94 -11.37 -7.47
CA GLN A 791 -20.30 -12.55 -8.03
C GLN A 791 -20.88 -13.81 -7.42
N PHE A 792 -20.95 -14.88 -8.20
CA PHE A 792 -21.28 -16.23 -7.76
C PHE A 792 -20.19 -17.19 -8.19
N GLY A 793 -19.95 -18.20 -7.37
CA GLY A 793 -18.97 -19.21 -7.69
C GLY A 793 -19.20 -20.54 -7.00
N VAL A 794 -18.47 -21.53 -7.48
CA VAL A 794 -18.43 -22.89 -6.95
C VAL A 794 -16.98 -23.28 -6.75
N ASP A 795 -16.66 -23.79 -5.56
CA ASP A 795 -15.34 -24.32 -5.23
C ASP A 795 -15.46 -25.81 -4.91
N LEU A 796 -14.49 -26.58 -5.38
CA LEU A 796 -14.28 -27.96 -5.01
C LEU A 796 -12.95 -28.08 -4.25
N ARG A 797 -12.96 -28.78 -3.12
CA ARG A 797 -11.76 -29.12 -2.36
C ARG A 797 -11.75 -30.61 -2.07
N CYS A 798 -10.62 -31.25 -2.32
CA CYS A 798 -10.39 -32.65 -2.00
C CYS A 798 -9.07 -32.78 -1.22
N ARG A 799 -9.07 -33.68 -0.23
CA ARG A 799 -7.88 -34.07 0.53
C ARG A 799 -7.67 -35.57 0.40
N PHE A 800 -6.42 -35.97 0.22
CA PHE A 800 -6.07 -37.39 0.07
C PHE A 800 -4.94 -37.76 1.04
#